data_cdc4506a9c53d58dd8fa3e19fc6b0dc2
#
_entry.id   cdc4506a9c53d58dd8fa3e19fc6b0dc2
#
_cell.length_a   1.000
_cell.length_b   1.000
_cell.length_c   1.000
_cell.angle_alpha   90.00
_cell.angle_beta   90.00
_cell.angle_gamma   90.00
#
_symmetry.space_group_name_H-M   'P 1'
#
loop_
_entity.id
_entity.type
_entity.pdbx_description
1 polymer ?
#
loop_
_entity_poly.entity_id
_entity_poly.type
_entity_poly.pdbx_seq_one_letter_code
_entity_poly.pdbx_strand_id
1 'polypeptide(L)'
;MKRDKVINYSSKTATNDTILNTIVNNSDADKNLLAGEIAVVMTSDNEALYTLNHNKTALIEYKPYYKIKAYIDEQTAGVMKNEEVTITFASNVGNIPSNAKAIITFKDEGIEPLEILYDGVNLSYVAYINPGLTYSVLGYAIDGYTVSGGLTDIVAVYNVKRHATINYNQKKVIINLTSNNGIPSNAQIDVVYNSISHVKQYDGSSTSLVFNLPLNTSYTVKPLYIEKYAITSPIEVSANNNVEETHTISYNQDKWSVIFKEHIEASNHIFDWKPNDAGANLVWKYTYNGTEYSGTTTFAFTGATINNKQSYFYPKDAVIAFTINSVSGYSSTNLVEEQTVNSIKETVNTIQYKENSYFSIYIDASVSGPDAMITEGMDYNGTSMKEFLSKIRRCVIENVTSATTEEGTIPMANIRFLDNTNGTLYATGTSAPITAKDVMVFFPEHWYLGIQDTSNTNKWECRFSNVEQEGYKFSPAFLLGVYKASSVTGDGSGSYGNSGTTQIYSVSGGYRVTGVSNTNFKAKAAARGDGFQIIDYEMHKTIANLFYLKYKNTNAQAKCGAGPHIWSGRTNGSTNALGMTDTTADASSAGPINNSNTGATFVNFLGLEGAWGYVYENVEGLEIEDRLWNITIPSKYKKNGGGVRSVQAGTSDGWITKLAVGEYMDVVPTAVSGSDTTYFSDYYWSNSDSRVLVRSHHDAGSNGGVACVNASDVASYTGYIVGARLAFRGKIHDLDNNIDLN
;
A
#
# COMPACT_ATOMS: atom_id res chain seq x y z
N MET A 1 -24.89 6.68 29.31
CA MET A 1 -25.89 6.70 30.38
C MET A 1 -25.14 6.97 31.68
N LYS A 2 -25.36 8.14 32.31
CA LYS A 2 -24.89 8.36 33.68
C LYS A 2 -25.75 7.45 34.60
N ARG A 3 -25.10 6.60 35.39
CA ARG A 3 -25.78 5.84 36.42
C ARG A 3 -25.99 6.80 37.60
N ASP A 4 -27.24 7.12 37.90
CA ASP A 4 -27.57 7.82 39.11
C ASP A 4 -27.47 6.81 40.28
N LYS A 5 -26.40 6.91 41.05
CA LYS A 5 -26.22 6.10 42.26
C LYS A 5 -26.76 6.89 43.44
N VAL A 6 -27.76 6.36 44.09
CA VAL A 6 -28.24 6.86 45.37
C VAL A 6 -27.65 5.97 46.48
N ILE A 7 -26.72 6.51 47.25
CA ILE A 7 -26.11 5.82 48.39
C ILE A 7 -26.73 6.41 49.68
N ASN A 8 -27.50 5.61 50.39
CA ASN A 8 -28.03 5.99 51.69
C ASN A 8 -26.99 5.69 52.77
N TYR A 9 -26.50 6.71 53.44
CA TYR A 9 -25.63 6.60 54.59
C TYR A 9 -26.33 7.10 55.86
N SER A 10 -26.48 6.23 56.86
CA SER A 10 -27.16 6.57 58.13
C SER A 10 -26.18 6.44 59.29
N SER A 11 -25.75 7.58 59.83
CA SER A 11 -24.93 7.65 61.06
C SER A 11 -25.19 8.95 61.77
N LYS A 12 -25.34 8.87 63.11
CA LYS A 12 -25.62 10.05 63.97
C LYS A 12 -24.41 10.97 64.16
N THR A 13 -23.17 10.54 63.80
CA THR A 13 -21.93 11.27 64.09
C THR A 13 -20.92 11.21 62.97
N ALA A 14 -21.38 11.03 61.72
CA ALA A 14 -20.45 10.93 60.56
C ALA A 14 -19.84 12.30 60.22
N THR A 15 -18.53 12.34 60.08
CA THR A 15 -17.81 13.49 59.53
C THR A 15 -17.68 13.34 57.99
N ASN A 16 -17.39 14.41 57.28
CA ASN A 16 -17.14 14.37 55.82
C ASN A 16 -16.05 13.35 55.44
N ASP A 17 -15.03 13.18 56.27
CA ASP A 17 -13.98 12.17 56.03
C ASP A 17 -14.50 10.74 56.18
N THR A 18 -15.39 10.51 57.15
CA THR A 18 -16.02 9.20 57.34
C THR A 18 -16.93 8.86 56.15
N ILE A 19 -17.72 9.81 55.67
CA ILE A 19 -18.58 9.67 54.50
C ILE A 19 -17.72 9.42 53.24
N LEU A 20 -16.67 10.22 53.04
CA LEU A 20 -15.76 10.05 51.91
C LEU A 20 -15.12 8.65 51.91
N ASN A 21 -14.60 8.21 53.03
CA ASN A 21 -13.98 6.88 53.12
C ASN A 21 -14.97 5.75 52.88
N THR A 22 -16.23 5.89 53.28
CA THR A 22 -17.25 4.85 53.11
C THR A 22 -17.72 4.74 51.65
N ILE A 23 -17.88 5.86 50.97
CA ILE A 23 -18.44 5.88 49.62
C ILE A 23 -17.40 5.92 48.50
N VAL A 24 -16.14 6.27 48.79
CA VAL A 24 -15.06 6.34 47.83
C VAL A 24 -14.12 5.14 47.92
N ASN A 25 -13.87 4.65 49.13
CA ASN A 25 -12.93 3.56 49.44
C ASN A 25 -13.60 2.24 49.77
N ASN A 26 -14.85 2.04 49.37
CA ASN A 26 -15.55 0.79 49.61
C ASN A 26 -14.87 -0.33 48.80
N SER A 27 -14.70 -1.51 49.40
CA SER A 27 -14.17 -2.69 48.71
C SER A 27 -15.09 -3.22 47.62
N ASP A 28 -16.35 -2.86 47.62
CA ASP A 28 -17.32 -3.16 46.58
C ASP A 28 -17.31 -2.03 45.53
N ALA A 29 -16.75 -2.32 44.38
CA ALA A 29 -16.60 -1.32 43.29
C ALA A 29 -17.94 -0.72 42.82
N ASP A 30 -19.03 -1.48 42.97
CA ASP A 30 -20.37 -0.99 42.59
C ASP A 30 -20.95 0.01 43.59
N LYS A 31 -20.37 0.13 44.79
CA LYS A 31 -20.75 1.08 45.81
C LYS A 31 -19.89 2.32 45.88
N ASN A 32 -18.82 2.39 45.11
CA ASN A 32 -17.94 3.56 45.04
C ASN A 32 -18.59 4.67 44.21
N LEU A 33 -18.48 5.88 44.70
CA LEU A 33 -18.91 7.08 43.97
C LEU A 33 -17.83 7.50 42.99
N LEU A 34 -18.23 7.78 41.75
CA LEU A 34 -17.37 8.35 40.74
C LEU A 34 -17.40 9.89 40.77
N ALA A 35 -16.33 10.55 40.25
CA ALA A 35 -16.31 12.01 40.18
C ALA A 35 -17.52 12.53 39.38
N GLY A 36 -18.29 13.44 39.98
CA GLY A 36 -19.51 13.99 39.39
C GLY A 36 -20.78 13.19 39.60
N GLU A 37 -20.73 12.02 40.22
CA GLU A 37 -21.94 11.31 40.70
C GLU A 37 -22.45 11.95 42.00
N ILE A 38 -23.75 11.91 42.22
CA ILE A 38 -24.40 12.52 43.37
C ILE A 38 -24.71 11.42 44.39
N ALA A 39 -24.30 11.63 45.64
CA ALA A 39 -24.71 10.81 46.77
C ALA A 39 -25.69 11.58 47.65
N VAL A 40 -26.79 10.94 48.04
CA VAL A 40 -27.71 11.45 49.03
C VAL A 40 -27.28 10.91 50.39
N VAL A 41 -26.86 11.78 51.26
CA VAL A 41 -26.48 11.41 52.64
C VAL A 41 -27.61 11.80 53.59
N MET A 42 -28.22 10.81 54.24
CA MET A 42 -29.28 11.02 55.25
C MET A 42 -28.68 10.78 56.62
N THR A 43 -28.45 11.84 57.36
CA THR A 43 -28.15 11.75 58.83
C THR A 43 -29.36 12.18 59.60
N SER A 44 -29.45 11.80 60.89
CA SER A 44 -30.61 12.13 61.74
C SER A 44 -30.94 13.63 61.78
N ASP A 45 -29.99 14.49 61.47
CA ASP A 45 -30.11 15.92 61.62
C ASP A 45 -29.86 16.71 60.32
N ASN A 46 -29.42 16.03 59.24
CA ASN A 46 -29.11 16.68 57.96
C ASN A 46 -29.28 15.75 56.76
N GLU A 47 -30.09 16.17 55.81
CA GLU A 47 -30.08 15.61 54.45
C GLU A 47 -29.24 16.54 53.57
N ALA A 48 -28.17 16.01 52.99
CA ALA A 48 -27.35 16.78 52.08
C ALA A 48 -26.99 15.98 50.83
N LEU A 49 -26.93 16.69 49.72
CA LEU A 49 -26.44 16.15 48.46
C LEU A 49 -24.94 16.39 48.37
N TYR A 50 -24.21 15.34 48.07
CA TYR A 50 -22.76 15.44 47.90
C TYR A 50 -22.37 14.99 46.51
N THR A 51 -21.40 15.65 45.95
CA THR A 51 -20.68 15.16 44.75
C THR A 51 -19.20 15.06 45.07
N LEU A 52 -18.53 14.16 44.40
CA LEU A 52 -17.10 13.98 44.54
C LEU A 52 -16.35 15.01 43.64
N ASN A 53 -15.32 15.66 44.18
CA ASN A 53 -14.48 16.53 43.38
C ASN A 53 -13.72 15.74 42.30
N HIS A 54 -13.21 16.45 41.29
CA HIS A 54 -12.52 15.83 40.15
C HIS A 54 -11.36 14.89 40.56
N ASN A 55 -10.66 15.21 41.62
CA ASN A 55 -9.52 14.42 42.12
C ASN A 55 -9.91 13.29 43.07
N LYS A 56 -11.21 13.11 43.36
CA LYS A 56 -11.76 12.13 44.32
C LYS A 56 -11.21 12.25 45.76
N THR A 57 -10.78 13.44 46.14
CA THR A 57 -10.14 13.72 47.44
C THR A 57 -11.05 14.46 48.43
N ALA A 58 -12.16 15.03 47.96
CA ALA A 58 -13.09 15.76 48.82
C ALA A 58 -14.53 15.64 48.30
N LEU A 59 -15.46 15.62 49.19
CA LEU A 59 -16.89 15.74 48.93
C LEU A 59 -17.26 17.23 48.87
N ILE A 60 -18.01 17.59 47.85
CA ILE A 60 -18.58 18.93 47.70
C ILE A 60 -20.08 18.81 48.12
N GLU A 61 -20.45 19.48 49.18
CA GLU A 61 -21.82 19.49 49.67
C GLU A 61 -22.65 20.51 48.88
N TYR A 62 -23.77 20.03 48.31
CA TYR A 62 -24.79 20.88 47.72
C TYR A 62 -25.92 21.05 48.71
N LYS A 63 -26.01 22.23 49.35
CA LYS A 63 -27.17 22.53 50.21
C LYS A 63 -28.40 22.77 49.33
N PRO A 64 -29.49 21.98 49.46
CA PRO A 64 -30.68 22.20 48.66
C PRO A 64 -31.31 23.57 48.92
N TYR A 65 -31.77 24.21 47.83
CA TYR A 65 -32.42 25.52 47.86
C TYR A 65 -33.53 25.65 48.90
N TYR A 66 -34.33 24.60 49.12
CA TYR A 66 -35.42 24.63 50.14
C TYR A 66 -34.90 24.77 51.59
N LYS A 67 -33.69 24.28 51.90
CA LYS A 67 -33.11 24.49 53.25
C LYS A 67 -32.58 25.91 53.43
N ILE A 68 -32.06 26.51 52.36
CA ILE A 68 -31.71 27.95 52.39
C ILE A 68 -32.99 28.79 52.55
N LYS A 69 -34.04 28.45 51.81
CA LYS A 69 -35.33 29.12 51.94
C LYS A 69 -35.95 28.95 53.33
N ALA A 70 -35.97 27.72 53.92
CA ALA A 70 -36.49 27.47 55.26
C ALA A 70 -35.70 28.25 56.32
N TYR A 71 -34.36 28.26 56.24
CA TYR A 71 -33.51 29.03 57.14
C TYR A 71 -33.78 30.54 57.06
N ILE A 72 -33.97 31.09 55.86
CA ILE A 72 -34.31 32.51 55.64
C ILE A 72 -35.72 32.81 56.16
N ASP A 73 -36.69 31.92 55.89
CA ASP A 73 -38.08 32.09 56.34
C ASP A 73 -38.18 32.02 57.92
N GLU A 74 -37.39 31.19 58.57
CA GLU A 74 -37.34 31.05 60.06
C GLU A 74 -36.68 32.27 60.72
N GLN A 75 -35.66 32.86 60.13
CA GLN A 75 -35.03 34.08 60.65
C GLN A 75 -35.82 35.35 60.42
N THR A 76 -36.82 35.31 59.52
CA THR A 76 -37.63 36.49 59.13
C THR A 76 -39.04 36.53 59.67
N ALA A 77 -39.42 35.60 60.56
CA ALA A 77 -40.78 35.52 61.14
C ALA A 77 -41.17 36.69 62.08
N GLY A 78 -40.36 37.75 62.11
CA GLY A 78 -40.71 38.98 62.83
C GLY A 78 -39.95 40.20 62.36
N VAL A 79 -40.60 41.05 61.67
CA VAL A 79 -40.46 42.52 61.52
C VAL A 79 -39.85 43.11 60.28
N MET A 80 -38.83 42.53 59.61
CA MET A 80 -38.28 43.09 58.36
C MET A 80 -38.07 42.02 57.31
N LYS A 81 -38.69 42.18 56.10
CA LYS A 81 -38.56 41.24 54.98
C LYS A 81 -37.33 41.57 54.16
N ASN A 82 -36.60 40.53 53.77
CA ASN A 82 -35.52 40.62 52.81
C ASN A 82 -35.95 41.28 51.50
N GLU A 83 -35.01 41.79 50.70
CA GLU A 83 -35.31 42.23 49.35
C GLU A 83 -35.80 41.07 48.51
N GLU A 84 -36.97 41.23 47.88
CA GLU A 84 -37.54 40.23 46.99
C GLU A 84 -37.07 40.57 45.53
N VAL A 85 -36.34 39.64 44.92
CA VAL A 85 -35.89 39.75 43.56
C VAL A 85 -36.62 38.74 42.69
N THR A 86 -37.51 39.25 41.83
CA THR A 86 -38.17 38.40 40.83
C THR A 86 -37.27 38.34 39.58
N ILE A 87 -36.88 37.15 39.23
CA ILE A 87 -36.03 36.88 38.03
C ILE A 87 -36.94 36.26 36.98
N THR A 88 -37.02 36.90 35.83
CA THR A 88 -37.83 36.43 34.71
C THR A 88 -36.92 36.05 33.55
N PHE A 89 -37.12 34.87 33.00
CA PHE A 89 -36.46 34.44 31.74
C PHE A 89 -37.34 34.83 30.57
N ALA A 90 -36.72 35.41 29.55
CA ALA A 90 -37.40 35.83 28.34
C ALA A 90 -36.60 35.48 27.09
N SER A 91 -37.24 35.38 25.94
CA SER A 91 -36.62 35.16 24.65
C SER A 91 -37.38 35.86 23.55
N ASN A 92 -36.67 36.46 22.61
CA ASN A 92 -37.28 37.13 21.44
C ASN A 92 -37.90 36.14 20.43
N VAL A 93 -37.51 34.85 20.50
CA VAL A 93 -38.02 33.78 19.61
C VAL A 93 -39.05 32.87 20.33
N GLY A 94 -39.42 33.19 21.57
CA GLY A 94 -40.42 32.47 22.33
C GLY A 94 -39.93 31.18 23.02
N ASN A 95 -38.74 30.71 22.70
CA ASN A 95 -38.16 29.49 23.31
C ASN A 95 -36.96 29.86 24.18
N ILE A 96 -37.08 29.61 25.48
CA ILE A 96 -35.97 29.75 26.41
C ILE A 96 -35.21 28.43 26.38
N PRO A 97 -33.85 28.42 26.33
CA PRO A 97 -33.09 27.19 26.35
C PRO A 97 -33.29 26.42 27.66
N SER A 98 -33.43 25.11 27.57
CA SER A 98 -33.74 24.24 28.74
C SER A 98 -32.64 24.26 29.83
N ASN A 99 -31.46 24.71 29.51
CA ASN A 99 -30.30 24.91 30.39
C ASN A 99 -30.13 26.40 30.81
N ALA A 100 -31.13 27.26 30.55
CA ALA A 100 -31.05 28.63 30.95
C ALA A 100 -30.94 28.76 32.47
N LYS A 101 -30.07 29.66 32.92
CA LYS A 101 -29.95 29.96 34.35
C LYS A 101 -29.52 31.41 34.59
N ALA A 102 -29.96 31.92 35.71
CA ALA A 102 -29.50 33.19 36.25
C ALA A 102 -28.56 32.89 37.45
N ILE A 103 -27.49 33.68 37.56
CA ILE A 103 -26.54 33.59 38.65
C ILE A 103 -26.62 34.91 39.45
N ILE A 104 -26.91 34.76 40.75
CA ILE A 104 -26.81 35.88 41.67
C ILE A 104 -25.43 35.82 42.31
N THR A 105 -24.59 36.78 42.04
CA THR A 105 -23.26 36.90 42.62
C THR A 105 -23.26 38.01 43.70
N PHE A 106 -22.46 37.84 44.73
CA PHE A 106 -22.29 38.80 45.80
C PHE A 106 -20.90 39.38 45.79
N LYS A 107 -20.76 40.70 46.07
CA LYS A 107 -19.45 41.34 46.25
C LYS A 107 -18.82 41.07 47.60
N ASP A 108 -19.62 40.72 48.57
CA ASP A 108 -19.21 40.47 49.94
C ASP A 108 -18.46 39.13 50.02
N GLU A 109 -17.28 39.11 50.68
CA GLU A 109 -16.44 37.91 50.77
C GLU A 109 -17.16 36.78 51.53
N GLY A 110 -17.00 35.56 51.02
CA GLY A 110 -17.49 34.35 51.67
C GLY A 110 -18.96 33.99 51.40
N ILE A 111 -19.64 34.72 50.50
CA ILE A 111 -20.99 34.37 50.08
C ILE A 111 -20.95 33.69 48.74
N GLU A 112 -21.40 32.44 48.71
CA GLU A 112 -21.45 31.64 47.44
C GLU A 112 -22.52 32.19 46.49
N PRO A 113 -22.28 32.16 45.18
CA PRO A 113 -23.28 32.52 44.19
C PRO A 113 -24.52 31.63 44.25
N LEU A 114 -25.68 32.20 44.03
CA LEU A 114 -26.93 31.45 43.94
C LEU A 114 -27.32 31.26 42.47
N GLU A 115 -27.46 30.00 42.02
CA GLU A 115 -27.93 29.65 40.71
C GLU A 115 -29.44 29.40 40.69
N ILE A 116 -30.14 30.03 39.73
CA ILE A 116 -31.57 29.83 39.50
C ILE A 116 -31.72 29.23 38.10
N LEU A 117 -32.12 27.97 38.04
CA LEU A 117 -32.28 27.21 36.82
C LEU A 117 -33.70 27.37 36.27
N TYR A 118 -33.83 27.53 34.97
CA TYR A 118 -35.11 27.44 34.27
C TYR A 118 -35.58 25.97 34.26
N ASP A 119 -36.80 25.75 34.74
CA ASP A 119 -37.38 24.40 34.90
C ASP A 119 -38.14 23.90 33.66
N GLY A 120 -38.10 24.68 32.58
CA GLY A 120 -38.80 24.36 31.32
C GLY A 120 -40.25 24.81 31.26
N VAL A 121 -40.83 25.32 32.38
CA VAL A 121 -42.24 25.69 32.50
C VAL A 121 -42.42 27.08 33.06
N ASN A 122 -41.85 27.39 34.21
CA ASN A 122 -42.04 28.65 34.91
C ASN A 122 -41.09 29.72 34.38
N LEU A 123 -41.61 30.84 33.93
CA LEU A 123 -40.84 31.97 33.41
C LEU A 123 -40.22 32.84 34.50
N SER A 124 -40.75 32.81 35.73
CA SER A 124 -40.31 33.69 36.79
C SER A 124 -40.05 32.93 38.10
N TYR A 125 -39.02 33.37 38.76
CA TYR A 125 -38.55 32.80 40.03
C TYR A 125 -38.32 33.94 41.02
N VAL A 126 -38.46 33.68 42.30
CA VAL A 126 -38.27 34.68 43.37
C VAL A 126 -37.07 34.27 44.23
N ALA A 127 -36.13 35.16 44.41
CA ALA A 127 -35.02 35.05 45.36
C ALA A 127 -35.17 36.14 46.44
N TYR A 128 -34.74 35.82 47.65
CA TYR A 128 -34.74 36.77 48.77
C TYR A 128 -33.30 37.07 49.18
N ILE A 129 -32.91 38.34 49.14
CA ILE A 129 -31.55 38.82 49.42
C ILE A 129 -31.50 39.55 50.74
N ASN A 130 -30.57 39.23 51.61
CA ASN A 130 -30.38 39.91 52.88
C ASN A 130 -29.99 41.39 52.66
N PRO A 131 -30.66 42.32 53.34
CA PRO A 131 -30.33 43.73 53.21
C PRO A 131 -28.87 44.05 53.59
N GLY A 132 -28.29 45.01 52.87
CA GLY A 132 -26.89 45.39 53.05
C GLY A 132 -25.90 44.66 52.13
N LEU A 133 -26.28 43.51 51.59
CA LEU A 133 -25.42 42.83 50.61
C LEU A 133 -25.43 43.50 49.23
N THR A 134 -24.28 43.58 48.60
CA THR A 134 -24.18 44.06 47.23
C THR A 134 -24.19 42.86 46.29
N TYR A 135 -25.16 42.80 45.37
CA TYR A 135 -25.34 41.69 44.46
C TYR A 135 -25.55 42.08 43.02
N SER A 136 -25.29 41.15 42.13
CA SER A 136 -25.62 41.24 40.68
C SER A 136 -26.40 39.99 40.28
N VAL A 137 -27.36 40.14 39.39
CA VAL A 137 -28.12 39.06 38.76
C VAL A 137 -27.75 39.00 37.28
N LEU A 138 -27.07 37.98 36.85
CA LEU A 138 -26.60 37.83 35.48
C LEU A 138 -27.05 36.52 34.85
N GLY A 139 -27.33 36.55 33.57
CA GLY A 139 -27.63 35.31 32.84
C GLY A 139 -26.35 34.54 32.52
N TYR A 140 -26.43 33.23 32.62
CA TYR A 140 -25.33 32.34 32.22
C TYR A 140 -25.25 32.28 30.68
N ALA A 141 -24.05 32.43 30.14
CA ALA A 141 -23.83 32.37 28.70
C ALA A 141 -24.15 30.95 28.18
N ILE A 142 -24.97 30.88 27.12
CA ILE A 142 -25.34 29.65 26.44
C ILE A 142 -25.00 29.81 24.97
N ASP A 143 -24.32 28.84 24.40
CA ASP A 143 -23.98 28.86 22.99
C ASP A 143 -25.25 28.97 22.12
N GLY A 144 -25.17 29.81 21.08
CA GLY A 144 -26.30 30.09 20.21
C GLY A 144 -27.25 31.17 20.73
N TYR A 145 -27.00 31.79 21.89
CA TYR A 145 -27.83 32.84 22.45
C TYR A 145 -27.02 34.09 22.82
N THR A 146 -27.63 35.26 22.62
CA THR A 146 -27.15 36.51 23.23
C THR A 146 -27.87 36.66 24.55
N VAL A 147 -27.14 36.62 25.64
CA VAL A 147 -27.68 36.77 27.00
C VAL A 147 -27.54 38.24 27.38
N SER A 148 -28.62 38.83 27.84
CA SER A 148 -28.64 40.25 28.24
C SER A 148 -29.65 40.49 29.34
N GLY A 149 -29.63 41.69 29.92
CA GLY A 149 -30.48 42.04 31.05
C GLY A 149 -29.88 41.62 32.39
N GLY A 150 -30.66 41.61 33.40
CA GLY A 150 -30.25 41.37 34.79
C GLY A 150 -30.14 42.65 35.62
N LEU A 151 -29.42 42.56 36.72
CA LEU A 151 -29.14 43.66 37.64
C LEU A 151 -27.62 43.63 37.95
N THR A 152 -27.05 44.81 38.13
CA THR A 152 -25.60 44.91 38.40
C THR A 152 -25.37 45.82 39.62
N ASP A 153 -24.56 45.37 40.57
CA ASP A 153 -24.08 46.15 41.69
C ASP A 153 -25.20 46.79 42.54
N ILE A 154 -26.22 46.02 42.84
CA ILE A 154 -27.37 46.46 43.64
C ILE A 154 -27.08 46.23 45.12
N VAL A 155 -27.28 47.23 45.94
CA VAL A 155 -27.31 47.06 47.40
C VAL A 155 -28.73 46.69 47.82
N ALA A 156 -28.87 45.52 48.45
CA ALA A 156 -30.14 45.03 48.90
C ALA A 156 -30.71 45.86 50.05
N VAL A 157 -32.03 46.14 50.00
CA VAL A 157 -32.74 47.00 50.96
C VAL A 157 -33.96 46.30 51.47
N TYR A 158 -34.29 46.48 52.76
CA TYR A 158 -35.47 45.91 53.39
C TYR A 158 -36.77 46.27 52.65
N ASN A 159 -37.65 45.27 52.51
CA ASN A 159 -39.00 45.40 51.94
C ASN A 159 -39.03 45.95 50.49
N VAL A 160 -37.94 45.91 49.76
CA VAL A 160 -37.92 46.32 48.36
C VAL A 160 -38.21 45.08 47.47
N LYS A 161 -38.94 45.29 46.39
CA LYS A 161 -39.16 44.35 45.31
C LYS A 161 -38.45 44.84 44.07
N ARG A 162 -37.59 43.99 43.52
CA ARG A 162 -36.92 44.25 42.24
C ARG A 162 -37.28 43.20 41.22
N HIS A 163 -37.07 43.56 40.00
CA HIS A 163 -37.29 42.70 38.85
C HIS A 163 -36.02 42.63 37.99
N ALA A 164 -35.55 41.44 37.73
CA ALA A 164 -34.46 41.17 36.82
C ALA A 164 -34.97 40.34 35.62
N THR A 165 -34.85 40.84 34.41
CA THR A 165 -35.21 40.06 33.24
C THR A 165 -33.92 39.58 32.59
N ILE A 166 -33.77 38.26 32.43
CA ILE A 166 -32.69 37.62 31.72
C ILE A 166 -33.20 37.23 30.32
N ASN A 167 -32.66 37.90 29.32
CA ASN A 167 -33.08 37.67 27.94
C ASN A 167 -32.11 36.73 27.23
N TYR A 168 -32.63 35.62 26.73
CA TYR A 168 -31.93 34.69 25.83
C TYR A 168 -32.41 34.93 24.40
N ASN A 169 -31.75 35.82 23.74
CA ASN A 169 -32.17 36.31 22.42
C ASN A 169 -31.39 35.63 21.29
N GLN A 170 -32.07 35.33 20.21
CA GLN A 170 -31.49 34.78 19.00
C GLN A 170 -31.83 35.60 17.78
N LYS A 171 -30.91 35.60 16.81
CA LYS A 171 -31.17 36.06 15.45
C LYS A 171 -31.60 34.82 14.65
N LYS A 172 -32.71 34.92 13.96
CA LYS A 172 -33.18 33.92 13.03
C LYS A 172 -32.58 34.20 11.64
N VAL A 173 -31.73 33.30 11.14
CA VAL A 173 -31.15 33.39 9.80
C VAL A 173 -31.85 32.36 8.91
N ILE A 174 -32.53 32.83 7.89
CA ILE A 174 -33.26 32.00 6.92
C ILE A 174 -32.42 31.93 5.65
N ILE A 175 -32.07 30.74 5.25
CA ILE A 175 -31.34 30.47 4.01
C ILE A 175 -32.31 29.86 3.01
N ASN A 176 -32.71 30.63 2.00
CA ASN A 176 -33.53 30.11 0.92
C ASN A 176 -32.65 29.45 -0.13
N LEU A 177 -32.95 28.18 -0.42
CA LEU A 177 -32.27 27.40 -1.45
C LEU A 177 -33.03 27.53 -2.77
N THR A 178 -32.31 27.85 -3.83
CA THR A 178 -32.86 27.95 -5.19
C THR A 178 -32.01 27.13 -6.17
N SER A 179 -32.59 26.73 -7.27
CA SER A 179 -31.88 26.01 -8.34
C SER A 179 -32.62 26.15 -9.66
N ASN A 180 -31.88 26.20 -10.77
CA ASN A 180 -32.45 26.20 -12.12
C ASN A 180 -32.81 24.77 -12.61
N ASN A 181 -32.37 23.73 -11.92
CA ASN A 181 -32.59 22.33 -12.32
C ASN A 181 -32.87 21.37 -11.13
N GLY A 182 -33.47 21.89 -10.05
CA GLY A 182 -33.74 21.15 -8.84
C GLY A 182 -32.61 21.25 -7.81
N ILE A 183 -32.98 21.51 -6.56
CA ILE A 183 -32.02 21.56 -5.45
C ILE A 183 -31.45 20.16 -5.22
N PRO A 184 -30.12 19.99 -5.17
CA PRO A 184 -29.53 18.68 -4.93
C PRO A 184 -29.91 18.14 -3.55
N SER A 185 -30.24 16.84 -3.46
CA SER A 185 -30.71 16.20 -2.22
C SER A 185 -29.68 16.20 -1.10
N ASN A 186 -28.42 16.40 -1.43
CA ASN A 186 -27.30 16.51 -0.49
C ASN A 186 -26.83 17.96 -0.28
N ALA A 187 -27.62 18.96 -0.69
CA ALA A 187 -27.31 20.37 -0.45
C ALA A 187 -27.15 20.62 1.06
N GLN A 188 -26.05 21.26 1.42
CA GLN A 188 -25.72 21.57 2.80
C GLN A 188 -25.29 23.03 2.91
N ILE A 189 -25.70 23.66 4.00
CA ILE A 189 -25.28 25.01 4.35
C ILE A 189 -24.58 24.95 5.70
N ASP A 190 -23.39 25.50 5.76
CA ASP A 190 -22.65 25.73 6.99
C ASP A 190 -22.73 27.23 7.36
N VAL A 191 -23.32 27.51 8.50
CA VAL A 191 -23.30 28.85 9.07
C VAL A 191 -22.24 28.88 10.17
N VAL A 192 -21.18 29.64 9.93
CA VAL A 192 -20.03 29.73 10.85
C VAL A 192 -20.12 31.06 11.63
N TYR A 193 -20.16 30.96 12.93
CA TYR A 193 -20.04 32.12 13.83
C TYR A 193 -19.21 31.72 15.06
N ASN A 194 -18.50 32.68 15.66
CA ASN A 194 -17.55 32.43 16.76
C ASN A 194 -16.59 31.28 16.49
N SER A 195 -16.19 31.10 15.23
CA SER A 195 -15.33 29.98 14.76
C SER A 195 -15.95 28.59 14.91
N ILE A 196 -17.24 28.48 15.17
CA ILE A 196 -17.98 27.21 15.27
C ILE A 196 -18.86 27.05 14.03
N SER A 197 -18.84 25.86 13.46
CA SER A 197 -19.57 25.44 12.27
C SER A 197 -20.94 24.85 12.65
N HIS A 198 -21.99 25.29 11.99
CA HIS A 198 -23.36 24.80 12.17
C HIS A 198 -23.95 24.38 10.83
N VAL A 199 -23.92 23.08 10.57
CA VAL A 199 -24.30 22.51 9.28
C VAL A 199 -25.76 22.05 9.29
N LYS A 200 -26.53 22.43 8.25
CA LYS A 200 -27.85 21.87 7.95
C LYS A 200 -27.90 21.38 6.51
N GLN A 201 -28.52 20.21 6.34
CA GLN A 201 -28.74 19.60 5.04
C GLN A 201 -30.18 19.83 4.57
N TYR A 202 -30.34 19.97 3.26
CA TYR A 202 -31.65 19.98 2.61
C TYR A 202 -32.35 18.63 2.80
N ASP A 203 -33.59 18.67 3.24
CA ASP A 203 -34.40 17.49 3.57
C ASP A 203 -35.22 16.93 2.39
N GLY A 204 -35.07 17.54 1.21
CA GLY A 204 -35.83 17.18 0.01
C GLY A 204 -37.19 17.83 -0.09
N SER A 205 -37.64 18.59 0.89
CA SER A 205 -39.00 19.19 0.92
C SER A 205 -38.99 20.71 1.16
N SER A 206 -38.31 21.16 2.20
CA SER A 206 -38.26 22.59 2.57
C SER A 206 -37.14 23.32 1.82
N THR A 207 -37.50 24.32 1.03
CA THR A 207 -36.51 25.16 0.34
C THR A 207 -35.86 26.21 1.24
N SER A 208 -36.16 26.21 2.55
CA SER A 208 -35.59 27.14 3.51
C SER A 208 -34.98 26.41 4.70
N LEU A 209 -33.73 26.75 5.01
CA LEU A 209 -33.03 26.28 6.20
C LEU A 209 -32.96 27.44 7.20
N VAL A 210 -33.34 27.15 8.44
CA VAL A 210 -33.38 28.18 9.50
C VAL A 210 -32.28 27.91 10.51
N PHE A 211 -31.44 28.88 10.80
CA PHE A 211 -30.41 28.88 11.83
C PHE A 211 -30.75 29.95 12.88
N ASN A 212 -30.47 29.62 14.13
CA ASN A 212 -30.62 30.58 15.22
C ASN A 212 -29.23 30.91 15.76
N LEU A 213 -28.88 32.19 15.80
CA LEU A 213 -27.57 32.70 16.19
C LEU A 213 -27.71 33.72 17.32
N PRO A 214 -26.67 34.01 18.11
CA PRO A 214 -26.69 35.16 19.02
C PRO A 214 -26.91 36.48 18.25
N LEU A 215 -27.63 37.41 18.84
CA LEU A 215 -27.74 38.78 18.29
C LEU A 215 -26.37 39.44 18.25
N ASN A 216 -26.21 40.41 17.36
CA ASN A 216 -24.99 41.20 17.22
C ASN A 216 -23.71 40.34 17.00
N THR A 217 -23.86 39.22 16.33
CA THR A 217 -22.76 38.35 15.96
C THR A 217 -22.53 38.40 14.47
N SER A 218 -21.27 38.50 14.06
CA SER A 218 -20.87 38.30 12.66
C SER A 218 -20.89 36.81 12.34
N TYR A 219 -21.28 36.48 11.12
CA TYR A 219 -21.33 35.09 10.67
C TYR A 219 -21.08 35.00 9.18
N THR A 220 -20.68 33.82 8.75
CA THR A 220 -20.49 33.47 7.34
C THR A 220 -21.47 32.38 6.96
N VAL A 221 -22.19 32.56 5.87
CA VAL A 221 -23.00 31.50 5.25
C VAL A 221 -22.15 30.82 4.17
N LYS A 222 -21.78 29.55 4.38
CA LYS A 222 -20.97 28.77 3.47
C LYS A 222 -21.79 27.64 2.89
N PRO A 223 -22.24 27.72 1.64
CA PRO A 223 -22.78 26.56 0.97
C PRO A 223 -21.65 25.56 0.78
N LEU A 224 -21.86 24.31 1.19
CA LEU A 224 -20.92 23.24 0.94
C LEU A 224 -20.96 22.86 -0.54
N TYR A 225 -19.78 22.60 -1.07
CA TYR A 225 -19.64 22.25 -2.47
C TYR A 225 -20.39 20.97 -2.81
N ILE A 226 -21.10 21.00 -3.95
CA ILE A 226 -21.71 19.84 -4.56
C ILE A 226 -21.26 19.77 -6.00
N GLU A 227 -20.71 18.62 -6.36
CA GLU A 227 -20.25 18.36 -7.71
C GLU A 227 -21.35 18.68 -8.73
N LYS A 228 -20.96 19.33 -9.82
CA LYS A 228 -21.82 19.69 -10.96
C LYS A 228 -22.75 20.89 -10.76
N TYR A 229 -22.68 21.59 -9.64
CA TYR A 229 -23.46 22.79 -9.41
C TYR A 229 -22.60 24.05 -9.30
N ALA A 230 -22.99 25.11 -9.99
CA ALA A 230 -22.51 26.44 -9.69
C ALA A 230 -23.24 26.94 -8.44
N ILE A 231 -22.48 27.29 -7.42
CA ILE A 231 -23.01 27.61 -6.09
C ILE A 231 -22.72 29.05 -5.78
N THR A 232 -23.65 29.73 -5.12
CA THR A 232 -23.43 31.07 -4.60
C THR A 232 -22.18 31.12 -3.72
N SER A 233 -21.35 32.16 -3.91
CA SER A 233 -20.17 32.37 -3.06
C SER A 233 -20.57 32.52 -1.58
N PRO A 234 -19.69 32.21 -0.63
CA PRO A 234 -19.94 32.46 0.78
C PRO A 234 -20.37 33.89 1.04
N ILE A 235 -21.32 34.07 1.94
CA ILE A 235 -21.88 35.38 2.31
C ILE A 235 -21.34 35.75 3.69
N GLU A 236 -20.56 36.81 3.75
CA GLU A 236 -20.06 37.38 5.00
C GLU A 236 -21.05 38.41 5.53
N VAL A 237 -21.48 38.28 6.76
CA VAL A 237 -22.41 39.16 7.42
C VAL A 237 -21.77 39.77 8.66
N SER A 238 -21.70 41.09 8.70
CA SER A 238 -21.21 41.84 9.87
C SER A 238 -22.23 41.77 11.02
N ALA A 239 -21.71 41.87 12.23
CA ALA A 239 -22.53 41.92 13.44
C ALA A 239 -23.57 43.04 13.38
N ASN A 240 -24.82 42.69 13.66
CA ASN A 240 -25.94 43.64 13.74
C ASN A 240 -27.05 43.11 14.65
N ASN A 241 -28.00 43.96 15.03
CA ASN A 241 -29.09 43.64 15.94
C ASN A 241 -30.39 43.18 15.25
N ASN A 242 -30.36 42.91 13.95
CA ASN A 242 -31.51 42.35 13.27
C ASN A 242 -31.93 41.02 13.87
N VAL A 243 -33.20 40.87 14.18
CA VAL A 243 -33.74 39.64 14.77
C VAL A 243 -34.02 38.55 13.74
N GLU A 244 -34.16 38.96 12.48
CA GLU A 244 -34.34 38.05 11.35
C GLU A 244 -33.57 38.55 10.12
N GLU A 245 -32.89 37.66 9.44
CA GLU A 245 -32.19 37.94 8.17
C GLU A 245 -32.43 36.76 7.20
N THR A 246 -32.52 37.11 5.91
CA THR A 246 -32.76 36.14 4.85
C THR A 246 -31.66 36.24 3.80
N HIS A 247 -31.07 35.11 3.43
CA HIS A 247 -30.11 34.97 2.35
C HIS A 247 -30.58 33.95 1.34
N THR A 248 -30.15 34.08 0.10
CA THR A 248 -30.46 33.10 -0.95
C THR A 248 -29.19 32.43 -1.42
N ILE A 249 -29.18 31.11 -1.42
CA ILE A 249 -28.11 30.26 -1.98
C ILE A 249 -28.68 29.55 -3.19
N SER A 250 -28.02 29.74 -4.30
CA SER A 250 -28.41 29.14 -5.58
C SER A 250 -27.48 27.97 -5.93
N TYR A 251 -28.09 26.86 -6.29
CA TYR A 251 -27.42 25.68 -6.84
C TYR A 251 -27.80 25.55 -8.32
N ASN A 252 -27.01 26.19 -9.18
CA ASN A 252 -27.31 26.18 -10.61
C ASN A 252 -26.43 25.21 -11.37
N GLN A 253 -27.06 24.46 -12.27
CA GLN A 253 -26.37 23.59 -13.20
C GLN A 253 -26.32 24.24 -14.57
N ASP A 254 -25.12 24.47 -15.08
CA ASP A 254 -24.95 24.69 -16.50
C ASP A 254 -24.60 23.37 -17.15
N LYS A 255 -25.27 23.04 -18.25
CA LYS A 255 -25.03 21.81 -19.00
C LYS A 255 -23.68 21.88 -19.70
N TRP A 256 -22.74 21.07 -19.26
CA TRP A 256 -21.45 20.90 -19.90
C TRP A 256 -21.30 19.48 -20.39
N SER A 257 -20.92 19.32 -21.63
CA SER A 257 -20.61 17.99 -22.17
C SER A 257 -19.10 17.90 -22.39
N VAL A 258 -18.41 17.10 -21.58
CA VAL A 258 -17.07 16.65 -21.90
C VAL A 258 -17.22 15.29 -22.57
N ILE A 259 -16.78 15.19 -23.83
CA ILE A 259 -16.80 13.93 -24.57
C ILE A 259 -15.40 13.37 -24.52
N PHE A 260 -15.26 12.23 -23.90
CA PHE A 260 -14.06 11.44 -24.00
C PHE A 260 -14.22 10.51 -25.20
N LYS A 261 -13.37 10.67 -26.22
CA LYS A 261 -13.23 9.69 -27.29
C LYS A 261 -12.10 8.77 -26.94
N GLU A 262 -12.43 7.53 -26.79
CA GLU A 262 -11.48 6.46 -26.80
C GLU A 262 -10.98 6.30 -28.26
N HIS A 263 -9.69 6.48 -28.48
CA HIS A 263 -9.06 6.17 -29.76
C HIS A 263 -8.22 4.92 -29.56
N ILE A 264 -8.71 3.83 -30.13
CA ILE A 264 -7.92 2.61 -30.28
C ILE A 264 -7.16 2.79 -31.62
N GLU A 265 -5.85 3.05 -31.54
CA GLU A 265 -5.01 2.82 -32.71
C GLU A 265 -4.94 1.32 -32.97
N ALA A 266 -5.76 0.88 -33.90
CA ALA A 266 -5.69 -0.46 -34.42
C ALA A 266 -4.48 -0.60 -35.35
N SER A 267 -3.34 -0.98 -34.82
CA SER A 267 -2.34 -1.67 -35.62
C SER A 267 -2.73 -3.14 -35.68
N ASN A 268 -3.46 -3.51 -36.68
CA ASN A 268 -3.69 -4.88 -37.19
C ASN A 268 -3.91 -6.05 -36.20
N HIS A 269 -4.25 -5.80 -34.96
CA HIS A 269 -4.62 -6.83 -33.99
C HIS A 269 -6.03 -6.54 -33.46
N ILE A 270 -6.89 -7.54 -33.55
CA ILE A 270 -8.19 -7.56 -32.89
C ILE A 270 -7.87 -7.69 -31.40
N PHE A 271 -7.88 -6.57 -30.69
CA PHE A 271 -7.80 -6.59 -29.24
C PHE A 271 -9.19 -6.84 -28.69
N ASP A 272 -9.37 -7.97 -28.02
CA ASP A 272 -10.41 -8.13 -27.04
C ASP A 272 -10.07 -7.23 -25.85
N TRP A 273 -10.49 -5.96 -25.95
CA TRP A 273 -10.31 -5.00 -24.88
C TRP A 273 -11.28 -5.31 -23.75
N LYS A 274 -10.77 -5.82 -22.64
CA LYS A 274 -11.53 -6.06 -21.42
C LYS A 274 -10.95 -5.28 -20.25
N PRO A 275 -11.25 -4.01 -20.09
CA PRO A 275 -11.09 -3.37 -18.80
C PRO A 275 -12.33 -3.58 -17.92
N ASN A 276 -13.08 -4.66 -18.13
CA ASN A 276 -14.37 -4.86 -17.45
C ASN A 276 -14.25 -5.09 -15.95
N ASP A 277 -13.07 -5.38 -15.41
CA ASP A 277 -12.95 -5.78 -14.01
C ASP A 277 -12.06 -4.86 -13.16
N ALA A 278 -11.40 -3.88 -13.73
CA ALA A 278 -10.38 -3.12 -13.01
C ALA A 278 -10.70 -1.65 -12.72
N GLY A 279 -11.91 -1.17 -13.04
CA GLY A 279 -12.35 0.17 -12.69
C GLY A 279 -11.37 1.27 -13.12
N ALA A 280 -11.34 1.61 -14.42
CA ALA A 280 -10.66 2.83 -14.84
C ALA A 280 -11.29 4.02 -14.10
N ASN A 281 -10.51 4.73 -13.31
CA ASN A 281 -10.97 5.88 -12.55
C ASN A 281 -10.40 7.15 -13.17
N LEU A 282 -11.26 8.11 -13.44
CA LEU A 282 -10.88 9.47 -13.73
C LEU A 282 -10.82 10.25 -12.43
N VAL A 283 -9.65 10.73 -12.06
CA VAL A 283 -9.51 11.71 -10.99
C VAL A 283 -9.68 13.08 -11.62
N TRP A 284 -10.64 13.85 -11.15
CA TRP A 284 -10.83 15.21 -11.56
C TRP A 284 -10.47 16.16 -10.42
N LYS A 285 -9.90 17.27 -10.81
CA LYS A 285 -9.53 18.36 -9.93
C LYS A 285 -9.92 19.66 -10.61
N TYR A 286 -10.57 20.55 -9.89
CA TYR A 286 -10.83 21.88 -10.40
C TYR A 286 -10.80 22.91 -9.28
N THR A 287 -10.50 24.13 -9.66
CA THR A 287 -10.54 25.26 -8.76
C THR A 287 -11.77 26.10 -9.09
N TYR A 288 -12.59 26.37 -8.10
CA TYR A 288 -13.74 27.25 -8.21
C TYR A 288 -13.72 28.25 -7.07
N ASN A 289 -13.81 29.55 -7.40
CA ASN A 289 -13.71 30.64 -6.43
C ASN A 289 -12.49 30.56 -5.49
N GLY A 290 -11.33 30.16 -6.04
CA GLY A 290 -10.09 30.03 -5.29
C GLY A 290 -9.99 28.80 -4.37
N THR A 291 -11.01 27.97 -4.32
CA THR A 291 -11.00 26.70 -3.57
C THR A 291 -10.80 25.53 -4.53
N GLU A 292 -9.87 24.65 -4.18
CA GLU A 292 -9.60 23.43 -4.93
C GLU A 292 -10.56 22.31 -4.51
N TYR A 293 -11.15 21.66 -5.50
CA TYR A 293 -12.03 20.52 -5.35
C TYR A 293 -11.48 19.35 -6.15
N SER A 294 -11.60 18.15 -5.62
CA SER A 294 -11.16 16.94 -6.30
C SER A 294 -12.10 15.77 -6.01
N GLY A 295 -12.16 14.85 -6.93
CA GLY A 295 -12.95 13.63 -6.78
C GLY A 295 -12.54 12.57 -7.78
N THR A 296 -13.12 11.38 -7.63
CA THR A 296 -12.87 10.25 -8.51
C THR A 296 -14.19 9.81 -9.13
N THR A 297 -14.21 9.64 -10.44
CA THR A 297 -15.34 9.04 -11.16
C THR A 297 -14.89 7.72 -11.74
N THR A 298 -15.56 6.64 -11.38
CA THR A 298 -15.32 5.30 -11.95
C THR A 298 -16.03 5.18 -13.27
N PHE A 299 -15.32 4.76 -14.31
CA PHE A 299 -15.93 4.45 -15.60
C PHE A 299 -16.33 2.99 -15.65
N ALA A 300 -17.60 2.72 -15.89
CA ALA A 300 -18.05 1.41 -16.28
C ALA A 300 -18.03 1.36 -17.82
N PHE A 301 -17.06 0.67 -18.38
CA PHE A 301 -17.07 0.37 -19.82
C PHE A 301 -17.95 -0.85 -20.03
N THR A 302 -19.14 -0.65 -20.53
CA THR A 302 -20.03 -1.76 -20.93
C THR A 302 -19.88 -1.99 -22.42
N GLY A 303 -19.09 -2.99 -22.80
CA GLY A 303 -19.14 -3.65 -24.13
C GLY A 303 -18.67 -2.81 -25.32
N ALA A 304 -17.95 -3.42 -26.15
CA ALA A 304 -17.47 -3.22 -27.53
C ALA A 304 -18.06 -2.09 -28.42
N THR A 305 -18.29 -0.90 -27.91
CA THR A 305 -18.66 0.25 -28.75
C THR A 305 -17.64 1.37 -28.60
N ILE A 306 -16.93 1.62 -29.67
CA ILE A 306 -15.83 2.58 -29.89
C ILE A 306 -16.21 4.07 -29.61
N ASN A 307 -17.39 4.37 -29.11
CA ASN A 307 -17.90 5.71 -28.91
C ASN A 307 -18.71 5.85 -27.61
N ASN A 308 -18.13 5.54 -26.45
CA ASN A 308 -18.77 5.89 -25.19
C ASN A 308 -18.58 7.38 -24.89
N LYS A 309 -19.59 8.15 -25.27
CA LYS A 309 -19.72 9.56 -24.90
C LYS A 309 -20.28 9.65 -23.49
N GLN A 310 -19.49 10.08 -22.52
CA GLN A 310 -19.98 10.42 -21.20
C GLN A 310 -20.02 11.95 -21.07
N SER A 311 -21.15 12.49 -20.65
CA SER A 311 -21.32 13.90 -20.40
C SER A 311 -21.20 14.19 -18.91
N TYR A 312 -20.36 15.13 -18.56
CA TYR A 312 -20.20 15.62 -17.19
C TYR A 312 -20.71 17.04 -17.08
N PHE A 313 -21.23 17.39 -15.92
CA PHE A 313 -21.69 18.74 -15.60
C PHE A 313 -20.76 19.33 -14.57
N TYR A 314 -20.24 20.55 -14.83
CA TYR A 314 -19.33 21.27 -13.96
C TYR A 314 -19.80 22.70 -13.73
N PRO A 315 -19.33 23.40 -12.68
CA PRO A 315 -19.62 24.80 -12.48
C PRO A 315 -19.09 25.63 -13.64
N LYS A 316 -19.85 26.62 -14.05
CA LYS A 316 -19.41 27.62 -15.03
C LYS A 316 -18.14 28.31 -14.53
N ASP A 317 -17.20 28.59 -15.44
CA ASP A 317 -15.92 29.24 -15.17
C ASP A 317 -14.91 28.44 -14.30
N ALA A 318 -15.12 27.16 -14.09
CA ALA A 318 -14.16 26.29 -13.41
C ALA A 318 -12.99 25.91 -14.35
N VAL A 319 -11.77 25.99 -13.84
CA VAL A 319 -10.60 25.41 -14.50
C VAL A 319 -10.48 23.95 -14.07
N ILE A 320 -10.58 23.03 -15.00
CA ILE A 320 -10.68 21.60 -14.71
C ILE A 320 -9.42 20.90 -15.17
N ALA A 321 -8.78 20.15 -14.28
CA ALA A 321 -7.74 19.21 -14.57
C ALA A 321 -8.26 17.76 -14.39
N PHE A 322 -7.97 16.90 -15.31
CA PHE A 322 -8.30 15.50 -15.23
C PHE A 322 -7.02 14.68 -15.17
N THR A 323 -6.98 13.70 -14.29
CA THR A 323 -5.90 12.73 -14.20
C THR A 323 -6.51 11.35 -14.26
N ILE A 324 -5.94 10.47 -15.05
CA ILE A 324 -6.39 9.10 -15.17
C ILE A 324 -5.57 8.24 -14.23
N ASN A 325 -6.23 7.44 -13.41
CA ASN A 325 -5.54 6.46 -12.60
C ASN A 325 -4.95 5.37 -13.50
N SER A 326 -3.80 4.84 -13.06
CA SER A 326 -3.28 3.62 -13.63
C SER A 326 -4.30 2.49 -13.43
N VAL A 327 -4.59 1.80 -14.51
CA VAL A 327 -5.35 0.53 -14.49
C VAL A 327 -4.32 -0.58 -14.45
N SER A 328 -4.50 -1.56 -13.56
CA SER A 328 -3.61 -2.73 -13.51
C SER A 328 -3.55 -3.39 -14.89
N GLY A 329 -2.33 -3.61 -15.40
CA GLY A 329 -2.14 -4.15 -16.74
C GLY A 329 -2.09 -3.11 -17.87
N TYR A 330 -2.29 -1.80 -17.59
CA TYR A 330 -2.30 -0.76 -18.63
C TYR A 330 -1.52 0.47 -18.24
N SER A 331 -0.82 1.08 -19.19
CA SER A 331 -0.26 2.42 -19.08
C SER A 331 -1.14 3.42 -19.83
N SER A 332 -1.35 4.59 -19.24
CA SER A 332 -2.02 5.68 -19.94
C SER A 332 -0.97 6.61 -20.57
N THR A 333 -1.14 6.94 -21.84
CA THR A 333 -0.18 7.79 -22.58
C THR A 333 -0.53 9.27 -22.56
N ASN A 334 -1.67 9.67 -22.00
CA ASN A 334 -2.10 11.06 -22.04
C ASN A 334 -2.37 11.60 -20.63
N LEU A 335 -1.47 12.48 -20.17
CA LEU A 335 -1.78 13.47 -19.16
C LEU A 335 -2.80 14.44 -19.74
N VAL A 336 -3.88 14.64 -19.06
CA VAL A 336 -4.89 15.62 -19.46
C VAL A 336 -4.39 16.99 -19.07
N GLU A 337 -4.27 17.88 -20.02
CA GLU A 337 -3.93 19.29 -19.78
C GLU A 337 -5.08 19.99 -19.04
N GLU A 338 -4.73 20.96 -18.21
CA GLU A 338 -5.70 21.87 -17.60
C GLU A 338 -6.53 22.57 -18.69
N GLN A 339 -7.85 22.46 -18.59
CA GLN A 339 -8.75 23.13 -19.51
C GLN A 339 -9.62 24.12 -18.77
N THR A 340 -9.59 25.37 -19.25
CA THR A 340 -10.52 26.40 -18.82
C THR A 340 -11.85 26.21 -19.51
N VAL A 341 -12.91 26.02 -18.76
CA VAL A 341 -14.25 25.83 -19.29
C VAL A 341 -14.97 27.20 -19.30
N ASN A 342 -14.86 27.94 -20.39
CA ASN A 342 -15.46 29.29 -20.51
C ASN A 342 -16.72 29.31 -21.36
N SER A 343 -17.09 28.25 -22.03
CA SER A 343 -18.28 28.17 -22.87
C SER A 343 -18.65 26.74 -23.16
N ILE A 344 -19.91 26.48 -23.53
CA ILE A 344 -20.39 25.19 -24.00
C ILE A 344 -19.55 24.75 -25.20
N LYS A 345 -18.45 24.08 -24.96
CA LYS A 345 -17.66 23.38 -25.96
C LYS A 345 -17.57 21.93 -25.60
N GLU A 346 -17.98 21.10 -26.52
CA GLU A 346 -17.68 19.67 -26.46
C GLU A 346 -16.18 19.53 -26.65
N THR A 347 -15.46 19.30 -25.56
CA THR A 347 -14.02 19.01 -25.62
C THR A 347 -13.86 17.51 -25.66
N VAL A 348 -13.27 17.04 -26.76
CA VAL A 348 -12.94 15.64 -26.94
C VAL A 348 -11.51 15.42 -26.49
N ASN A 349 -11.34 14.77 -25.36
CA ASN A 349 -10.04 14.25 -24.95
C ASN A 349 -9.93 12.78 -25.29
N THR A 350 -8.89 12.42 -25.99
CA THR A 350 -8.58 11.02 -26.30
C THR A 350 -7.76 10.46 -25.14
N ILE A 351 -8.32 9.51 -24.45
CA ILE A 351 -7.62 8.74 -23.41
C ILE A 351 -7.16 7.45 -24.07
N GLN A 352 -5.87 7.24 -24.13
CA GLN A 352 -5.30 6.05 -24.70
C GLN A 352 -4.71 5.19 -23.56
N TYR A 353 -5.29 4.01 -23.35
CA TYR A 353 -4.68 2.98 -22.53
C TYR A 353 -3.90 2.03 -23.41
N LYS A 354 -2.63 1.89 -23.13
CA LYS A 354 -1.78 0.87 -23.72
C LYS A 354 -1.66 -0.26 -22.70
N GLU A 355 -1.93 -1.48 -23.12
CA GLU A 355 -1.73 -2.64 -22.27
C GLU A 355 -0.31 -2.60 -21.70
N ASN A 356 -0.21 -2.65 -20.39
CA ASN A 356 1.09 -2.75 -19.74
C ASN A 356 1.62 -4.14 -20.03
N SER A 357 2.57 -4.18 -20.89
CA SER A 357 3.27 -5.41 -21.22
C SER A 357 4.33 -5.78 -20.18
N TYR A 358 4.26 -5.25 -18.94
CA TYR A 358 5.15 -5.67 -17.88
C TYR A 358 4.38 -6.25 -16.69
N PHE A 359 5.04 -7.15 -16.02
CA PHE A 359 4.63 -7.73 -14.74
C PHE A 359 5.79 -7.59 -13.76
N SER A 360 5.50 -7.53 -12.46
CA SER A 360 6.54 -7.23 -11.47
C SER A 360 6.38 -7.98 -10.15
N ILE A 361 7.46 -7.99 -9.40
CA ILE A 361 7.52 -8.34 -7.98
C ILE A 361 8.28 -7.24 -7.25
N TYR A 362 8.05 -7.15 -5.95
CA TYR A 362 8.89 -6.35 -5.05
C TYR A 362 9.82 -7.26 -4.27
N ILE A 363 11.09 -6.87 -4.13
CA ILE A 363 12.07 -7.50 -3.25
C ILE A 363 12.41 -6.53 -2.14
N ASP A 364 12.16 -6.89 -0.87
CA ASP A 364 12.41 -6.05 0.31
C ASP A 364 13.44 -6.72 1.24
N ALA A 365 14.68 -6.27 1.18
CA ALA A 365 15.76 -6.76 2.01
C ALA A 365 15.75 -6.18 3.45
N SER A 366 14.75 -5.39 3.83
CA SER A 366 14.51 -5.02 5.24
C SER A 366 13.77 -6.14 6.02
N VAL A 367 13.23 -7.12 5.30
CA VAL A 367 12.51 -8.27 5.87
C VAL A 367 13.40 -9.51 5.78
N SER A 368 13.47 -10.31 6.84
CA SER A 368 14.35 -11.49 6.90
C SER A 368 13.70 -12.81 6.49
N GLY A 369 12.36 -12.88 6.46
CA GLY A 369 11.65 -14.09 6.05
C GLY A 369 11.67 -14.28 4.54
N PRO A 370 12.19 -15.38 3.99
CA PRO A 370 12.31 -15.58 2.54
C PRO A 370 10.99 -15.51 1.76
N ASP A 371 9.88 -15.88 2.37
CA ASP A 371 8.53 -15.79 1.82
C ASP A 371 7.93 -14.40 1.91
N ALA A 372 8.38 -13.59 2.88
CA ALA A 372 7.92 -12.24 3.09
C ALA A 372 8.77 -11.19 2.35
N MET A 373 10.01 -11.54 1.96
CA MET A 373 10.88 -10.63 1.18
C MET A 373 10.33 -10.30 -0.18
N ILE A 374 9.53 -11.19 -0.78
CA ILE A 374 9.00 -11.01 -2.13
C ILE A 374 7.49 -10.89 -2.11
N THR A 375 6.99 -9.76 -2.61
CA THR A 375 5.56 -9.50 -2.74
C THR A 375 5.18 -9.26 -4.19
N GLU A 376 3.90 -9.48 -4.49
CA GLU A 376 3.35 -9.27 -5.83
C GLU A 376 3.38 -7.80 -6.21
N GLY A 377 3.74 -7.54 -7.44
CA GLY A 377 3.67 -6.23 -8.07
C GLY A 377 2.61 -6.19 -9.16
N MET A 378 2.85 -5.32 -10.14
CA MET A 378 1.97 -5.12 -11.28
C MET A 378 1.75 -6.42 -12.05
N ASP A 379 0.50 -6.70 -12.43
CA ASP A 379 0.06 -7.82 -13.28
C ASP A 379 0.68 -9.19 -12.95
N TYR A 380 1.03 -9.39 -11.68
CA TYR A 380 1.52 -10.68 -11.20
C TYR A 380 0.43 -11.74 -11.38
N ASN A 381 0.79 -12.90 -11.94
CA ASN A 381 -0.13 -13.94 -12.40
C ASN A 381 -1.05 -13.54 -13.57
N GLY A 382 -0.83 -12.39 -14.18
CA GLY A 382 -1.54 -11.97 -15.39
C GLY A 382 -1.19 -12.76 -16.64
N THR A 383 -1.86 -12.43 -17.74
CA THR A 383 -1.66 -13.12 -19.02
C THR A 383 -0.23 -12.99 -19.52
N SER A 384 0.37 -11.79 -19.46
CA SER A 384 1.73 -11.54 -19.93
C SER A 384 2.79 -12.37 -19.20
N MET A 385 2.67 -12.52 -17.86
CA MET A 385 3.58 -13.35 -17.08
C MET A 385 3.43 -14.84 -17.43
N LYS A 386 2.18 -15.32 -17.54
CA LYS A 386 1.92 -16.71 -17.89
C LYS A 386 2.42 -17.07 -19.28
N GLU A 387 2.20 -16.20 -20.26
CA GLU A 387 2.72 -16.36 -21.63
C GLU A 387 4.25 -16.37 -21.65
N PHE A 388 4.89 -15.44 -20.93
CA PHE A 388 6.34 -15.41 -20.82
C PHE A 388 6.89 -16.73 -20.27
N LEU A 389 6.39 -17.17 -19.12
CA LEU A 389 6.85 -18.41 -18.49
C LEU A 389 6.57 -19.66 -19.35
N SER A 390 5.47 -19.68 -20.12
CA SER A 390 5.12 -20.77 -21.00
C SER A 390 6.04 -20.94 -22.22
N LYS A 391 6.74 -19.87 -22.61
CA LYS A 391 7.74 -19.89 -23.67
C LYS A 391 9.05 -20.55 -23.24
N ILE A 392 9.32 -20.63 -21.93
CA ILE A 392 10.52 -21.27 -21.40
C ILE A 392 10.32 -22.79 -21.45
N ARG A 393 10.92 -23.42 -22.44
CA ARG A 393 10.69 -24.84 -22.75
C ARG A 393 11.99 -25.56 -23.12
N ARG A 394 12.02 -26.87 -22.90
CA ARG A 394 13.10 -27.73 -23.40
C ARG A 394 13.01 -27.87 -24.92
N CYS A 395 14.17 -27.91 -25.53
CA CYS A 395 14.32 -28.13 -26.97
C CYS A 395 15.60 -28.93 -27.25
N VAL A 396 15.73 -29.45 -28.45
CA VAL A 396 16.94 -30.07 -28.97
C VAL A 396 17.54 -29.16 -30.02
N ILE A 397 18.84 -28.92 -29.97
CA ILE A 397 19.58 -28.29 -31.10
C ILE A 397 19.78 -29.36 -32.16
N GLU A 398 19.08 -29.22 -33.27
CA GLU A 398 19.22 -30.13 -34.42
C GLU A 398 20.53 -29.93 -35.18
N ASN A 399 20.86 -28.69 -35.44
CA ASN A 399 22.13 -28.26 -36.01
C ASN A 399 22.34 -26.75 -35.78
N VAL A 400 23.54 -26.28 -36.01
CA VAL A 400 23.88 -24.87 -36.03
C VAL A 400 24.30 -24.47 -37.44
N THR A 401 23.70 -23.40 -37.95
CA THR A 401 24.00 -22.77 -39.23
C THR A 401 24.40 -21.31 -39.01
N SER A 402 24.41 -20.51 -40.01
CA SER A 402 24.64 -19.06 -39.90
C SER A 402 23.50 -18.28 -40.52
N ALA A 403 23.23 -17.09 -39.97
CA ALA A 403 22.29 -16.14 -40.50
C ALA A 403 22.96 -14.77 -40.67
N THR A 404 22.45 -13.98 -41.59
CA THR A 404 22.87 -12.57 -41.75
C THR A 404 21.84 -11.67 -41.05
N THR A 405 22.31 -10.81 -40.18
CA THR A 405 21.51 -9.84 -39.44
C THR A 405 22.18 -8.46 -39.48
N GLU A 406 21.59 -7.48 -38.78
CA GLU A 406 22.19 -6.16 -38.56
C GLU A 406 23.54 -6.22 -37.82
N GLU A 407 23.77 -7.26 -37.04
CA GLU A 407 25.03 -7.51 -36.34
C GLU A 407 26.06 -8.29 -37.19
N GLY A 408 25.76 -8.51 -38.48
CA GLY A 408 26.56 -9.25 -39.43
C GLY A 408 26.20 -10.74 -39.51
N THR A 409 27.15 -11.57 -39.94
CA THR A 409 26.96 -13.03 -39.95
C THR A 409 27.08 -13.56 -38.52
N ILE A 410 26.05 -14.23 -38.06
CA ILE A 410 25.93 -14.77 -36.70
C ILE A 410 25.58 -16.25 -36.73
N PRO A 411 25.89 -17.03 -35.68
CA PRO A 411 25.42 -18.40 -35.55
C PRO A 411 23.91 -18.46 -35.35
N MET A 412 23.29 -19.49 -35.93
CA MET A 412 21.86 -19.75 -35.80
C MET A 412 21.63 -21.22 -35.35
N ALA A 413 21.06 -21.38 -34.16
CA ALA A 413 20.64 -22.69 -33.70
C ALA A 413 19.25 -23.02 -34.27
N ASN A 414 19.17 -24.11 -35.01
CA ASN A 414 17.90 -24.70 -35.47
C ASN A 414 17.43 -25.68 -34.41
N ILE A 415 16.31 -25.40 -33.81
CA ILE A 415 15.77 -26.16 -32.66
C ILE A 415 14.44 -26.83 -32.97
N ARG A 416 14.12 -27.87 -32.19
CA ARG A 416 12.75 -28.43 -32.03
C ARG A 416 12.40 -28.51 -30.59
N PHE A 417 11.23 -28.07 -30.24
CA PHE A 417 10.75 -28.15 -28.85
C PHE A 417 10.40 -29.58 -28.47
N LEU A 418 10.67 -29.90 -27.21
CA LEU A 418 10.25 -31.15 -26.59
C LEU A 418 8.85 -31.04 -26.02
N ASP A 419 8.20 -32.19 -25.82
CA ASP A 419 6.93 -32.28 -25.13
C ASP A 419 7.10 -31.83 -23.66
N ASN A 420 6.15 -31.05 -23.17
CA ASN A 420 6.21 -30.46 -21.83
C ASN A 420 6.00 -31.48 -20.70
N THR A 421 5.47 -32.65 -21.02
CA THR A 421 5.16 -33.73 -20.06
C THR A 421 6.12 -34.90 -20.17
N ASN A 422 6.76 -35.05 -21.32
CA ASN A 422 7.74 -36.13 -21.59
C ASN A 422 8.88 -35.61 -22.47
N GLY A 423 9.97 -35.17 -21.85
CA GLY A 423 11.16 -34.64 -22.55
C GLY A 423 11.94 -35.62 -23.37
N THR A 424 11.50 -36.88 -23.49
CA THR A 424 12.06 -37.85 -24.44
C THR A 424 11.40 -37.80 -25.83
N LEU A 425 10.32 -37.00 -25.94
CA LEU A 425 9.58 -36.77 -27.17
C LEU A 425 9.71 -35.33 -27.64
N TYR A 426 9.66 -35.11 -28.94
CA TYR A 426 9.36 -33.80 -29.49
C TYR A 426 7.90 -33.39 -29.19
N ALA A 427 7.60 -32.14 -29.24
CA ALA A 427 6.25 -31.62 -29.10
C ALA A 427 5.27 -32.20 -30.17
N THR A 428 5.82 -32.67 -31.30
CA THR A 428 5.11 -33.39 -32.36
C THR A 428 4.80 -34.85 -32.03
N GLY A 429 5.25 -35.37 -30.88
CA GLY A 429 5.04 -36.73 -30.38
C GLY A 429 6.01 -37.80 -30.87
N THR A 430 7.01 -37.45 -31.68
CA THR A 430 8.06 -38.39 -32.13
C THR A 430 9.24 -38.42 -31.15
N SER A 431 9.97 -39.54 -31.12
CA SER A 431 11.15 -39.68 -30.24
C SER A 431 12.23 -38.62 -30.57
N ALA A 432 12.75 -37.99 -29.54
CA ALA A 432 13.83 -37.00 -29.65
C ALA A 432 15.19 -37.65 -29.34
N PRO A 433 16.29 -37.28 -30.05
CA PRO A 433 17.61 -37.86 -29.86
C PRO A 433 18.37 -37.26 -28.69
N ILE A 434 17.78 -37.25 -27.51
CA ILE A 434 18.26 -36.52 -26.30
C ILE A 434 19.58 -37.08 -25.75
N THR A 435 19.99 -38.28 -26.14
CA THR A 435 21.26 -38.90 -25.76
C THR A 435 22.40 -38.61 -26.75
N ALA A 436 22.08 -38.05 -27.93
CA ALA A 436 23.01 -37.79 -29.00
C ALA A 436 23.15 -36.32 -29.39
N LYS A 437 22.19 -35.51 -29.06
CA LYS A 437 22.15 -34.08 -29.35
C LYS A 437 21.96 -33.23 -28.09
N ASP A 438 22.39 -32.00 -28.14
CA ASP A 438 22.27 -31.08 -27.01
C ASP A 438 20.82 -30.78 -26.72
N VAL A 439 20.41 -31.08 -25.51
CA VAL A 439 19.10 -30.74 -24.93
C VAL A 439 19.26 -29.44 -24.16
N MET A 440 18.51 -28.45 -24.58
CA MET A 440 18.62 -27.11 -24.05
C MET A 440 17.26 -26.63 -23.50
N VAL A 441 17.26 -25.60 -22.68
CA VAL A 441 16.09 -24.80 -22.34
C VAL A 441 16.16 -23.50 -23.12
N PHE A 442 15.12 -23.17 -23.84
CA PHE A 442 14.95 -21.88 -24.48
C PHE A 442 14.44 -20.87 -23.47
N PHE A 443 15.15 -19.77 -23.35
CA PHE A 443 14.74 -18.57 -22.61
C PHE A 443 14.47 -17.47 -23.63
N PRO A 444 13.22 -16.92 -23.67
CA PRO A 444 12.87 -15.88 -24.62
C PRO A 444 13.54 -14.56 -24.28
N GLU A 445 13.73 -13.72 -25.30
CA GLU A 445 14.11 -12.33 -25.08
C GLU A 445 13.06 -11.61 -24.25
N HIS A 446 13.49 -10.66 -23.44
CA HIS A 446 12.61 -9.87 -22.59
C HIS A 446 13.29 -8.58 -22.16
N TRP A 447 12.48 -7.64 -21.71
CA TRP A 447 12.95 -6.38 -21.14
C TRP A 447 12.71 -6.39 -19.63
N TYR A 448 13.60 -5.77 -18.88
CA TYR A 448 13.54 -5.76 -17.44
C TYR A 448 14.06 -4.45 -16.85
N LEU A 449 13.61 -4.07 -15.64
CA LEU A 449 14.05 -2.88 -14.94
C LEU A 449 13.87 -3.02 -13.44
N GLY A 450 14.93 -2.74 -12.68
CA GLY A 450 14.85 -2.60 -11.22
C GLY A 450 14.65 -1.14 -10.84
N ILE A 451 13.63 -0.86 -10.03
CA ILE A 451 13.32 0.48 -9.53
C ILE A 451 13.36 0.46 -8.01
N GLN A 452 14.23 1.29 -7.44
CA GLN A 452 14.33 1.42 -5.98
C GLN A 452 13.14 2.20 -5.43
N ASP A 453 12.57 1.72 -4.34
CA ASP A 453 11.54 2.45 -3.59
C ASP A 453 12.16 3.68 -2.93
N THR A 454 11.59 4.86 -3.15
CA THR A 454 12.09 6.13 -2.60
C THR A 454 11.91 6.25 -1.09
N SER A 455 10.96 5.51 -0.53
CA SER A 455 10.66 5.50 0.92
C SER A 455 11.42 4.40 1.68
N ASN A 456 11.82 3.33 0.98
CA ASN A 456 12.58 2.20 1.54
C ASN A 456 13.69 1.77 0.58
N THR A 457 14.91 2.24 0.83
CA THR A 457 16.07 1.95 0.00
C THR A 457 16.51 0.48 -0.01
N ASN A 458 15.92 -0.37 0.82
CA ASN A 458 16.11 -1.82 0.78
C ASN A 458 15.06 -2.55 -0.08
N LYS A 459 14.11 -1.81 -0.64
CA LYS A 459 13.01 -2.35 -1.43
C LYS A 459 13.15 -1.95 -2.89
N TRP A 460 12.95 -2.91 -3.77
CA TRP A 460 13.05 -2.77 -5.21
C TRP A 460 11.81 -3.34 -5.89
N GLU A 461 11.28 -2.65 -6.87
CA GLU A 461 10.36 -3.23 -7.84
C GLU A 461 11.17 -3.81 -8.99
N CYS A 462 11.01 -5.11 -9.25
CA CYS A 462 11.65 -5.83 -10.34
C CYS A 462 10.61 -6.07 -11.43
N ARG A 463 10.71 -5.34 -12.52
CA ARG A 463 9.79 -5.36 -13.67
C ARG A 463 10.30 -6.23 -14.79
N PHE A 464 9.39 -6.93 -15.45
CA PHE A 464 9.65 -7.76 -16.63
C PHE A 464 8.63 -7.43 -17.72
N SER A 465 9.05 -7.44 -18.97
CA SER A 465 8.17 -7.16 -20.12
C SER A 465 8.49 -8.07 -21.31
N ASN A 466 7.46 -8.49 -22.02
CA ASN A 466 7.56 -9.26 -23.24
C ASN A 466 7.82 -8.38 -24.47
N VAL A 467 7.73 -7.08 -24.33
CA VAL A 467 7.92 -6.09 -25.39
C VAL A 467 8.82 -4.96 -24.89
N GLU A 468 9.47 -4.28 -25.84
CA GLU A 468 10.32 -3.14 -25.52
C GLU A 468 9.56 -2.06 -24.75
N GLN A 469 10.18 -1.55 -23.69
CA GLN A 469 9.69 -0.47 -22.87
C GLN A 469 10.77 0.59 -22.72
N GLU A 470 10.37 1.85 -22.70
CA GLU A 470 11.31 2.96 -22.49
C GLU A 470 12.03 2.82 -21.13
N GLY A 471 13.34 2.95 -21.14
CA GLY A 471 14.20 2.85 -19.95
C GLY A 471 14.51 1.43 -19.48
N TYR A 472 13.85 0.41 -20.03
CA TYR A 472 14.14 -0.98 -19.67
C TYR A 472 15.47 -1.47 -20.27
N LYS A 473 16.06 -2.46 -19.63
CA LYS A 473 17.24 -3.17 -20.10
C LYS A 473 16.80 -4.38 -20.91
N PHE A 474 17.52 -4.68 -21.97
CA PHE A 474 17.24 -5.81 -22.84
C PHE A 474 18.00 -7.06 -22.41
N SER A 475 17.31 -8.17 -22.25
CA SER A 475 17.87 -9.50 -22.10
C SER A 475 17.62 -10.28 -23.39
N PRO A 476 18.66 -10.56 -24.21
CA PRO A 476 18.47 -11.33 -25.42
C PRO A 476 18.11 -12.78 -25.12
N ALA A 477 17.40 -13.41 -26.05
CA ALA A 477 17.10 -14.83 -25.95
C ALA A 477 18.38 -15.67 -25.91
N PHE A 478 18.30 -16.81 -25.23
CA PHE A 478 19.42 -17.75 -25.16
C PHE A 478 18.94 -19.19 -24.97
N LEU A 479 19.83 -20.14 -25.26
CA LEU A 479 19.66 -21.53 -24.92
C LEU A 479 20.62 -21.89 -23.80
N LEU A 480 20.11 -22.62 -22.78
CA LEU A 480 20.92 -23.09 -21.67
C LEU A 480 20.75 -24.62 -21.52
N GLY A 481 21.84 -25.34 -21.39
CA GLY A 481 21.83 -26.81 -21.28
C GLY A 481 20.88 -27.28 -20.17
N VAL A 482 20.05 -28.25 -20.51
CA VAL A 482 19.18 -28.91 -19.50
C VAL A 482 20.04 -29.52 -18.43
N TYR A 483 21.13 -30.14 -18.82
CA TYR A 483 22.03 -30.88 -17.93
C TYR A 483 23.30 -30.10 -17.64
N LYS A 484 23.99 -30.45 -16.56
CA LYS A 484 25.38 -30.02 -16.35
C LYS A 484 26.22 -30.44 -17.55
N ALA A 485 27.29 -29.69 -17.84
CA ALA A 485 28.17 -30.02 -18.94
C ALA A 485 28.66 -31.45 -18.88
N SER A 486 28.44 -32.19 -19.94
CA SER A 486 28.74 -33.65 -20.04
C SER A 486 29.68 -33.97 -21.16
N SER A 487 30.30 -35.16 -21.13
CA SER A 487 30.84 -35.84 -22.29
C SER A 487 29.71 -36.58 -23.01
N VAL A 488 29.99 -37.04 -24.25
CA VAL A 488 29.06 -37.84 -25.06
C VAL A 488 28.80 -39.19 -24.34
N THR A 489 27.60 -39.73 -24.50
CA THR A 489 27.26 -41.09 -23.98
C THR A 489 28.21 -42.16 -24.46
N GLY A 490 28.73 -42.97 -23.55
CA GLY A 490 29.64 -44.06 -23.88
C GLY A 490 31.08 -43.86 -23.47
N ASP A 491 31.48 -42.67 -23.07
CA ASP A 491 32.82 -42.39 -22.54
C ASP A 491 32.91 -42.75 -21.04
N GLY A 492 32.21 -43.83 -20.66
CA GLY A 492 31.88 -44.24 -19.30
C GLY A 492 33.02 -44.77 -18.45
N SER A 493 34.19 -44.17 -18.49
CA SER A 493 35.19 -44.41 -17.44
C SER A 493 34.84 -43.55 -16.23
N GLY A 494 34.13 -44.09 -15.28
CA GLY A 494 33.65 -43.50 -14.03
C GLY A 494 34.68 -42.88 -13.10
N SER A 495 35.80 -42.47 -13.57
CA SER A 495 36.84 -41.76 -12.85
C SER A 495 36.67 -40.25 -13.04
N TYR A 496 36.43 -39.58 -11.94
CA TYR A 496 36.60 -38.14 -11.76
C TYR A 496 36.61 -37.32 -13.05
N GLY A 497 35.40 -37.03 -13.59
CA GLY A 497 35.19 -35.77 -14.29
C GLY A 497 35.47 -35.70 -15.76
N ASN A 498 35.83 -36.74 -16.50
CA ASN A 498 36.06 -36.64 -17.96
C ASN A 498 36.81 -35.39 -18.41
N SER A 499 37.82 -34.97 -17.61
CA SER A 499 38.61 -33.74 -17.90
C SER A 499 39.30 -33.75 -19.24
N GLY A 500 39.55 -34.95 -19.80
CA GLY A 500 40.20 -35.20 -21.11
C GLY A 500 39.32 -34.92 -22.34
N THR A 501 37.99 -34.75 -22.16
CA THR A 501 37.12 -34.42 -23.31
C THR A 501 37.56 -33.09 -23.98
N THR A 502 37.49 -33.04 -25.30
CA THR A 502 37.82 -31.83 -26.06
C THR A 502 36.66 -30.86 -26.18
N GLN A 503 35.46 -31.35 -26.01
CA GLN A 503 34.20 -30.56 -26.08
C GLN A 503 33.29 -30.92 -24.95
N ILE A 504 32.35 -30.04 -24.59
CA ILE A 504 31.29 -30.28 -23.62
C ILE A 504 29.93 -30.26 -24.30
N TYR A 505 28.99 -31.00 -23.77
CA TYR A 505 27.65 -31.25 -24.29
C TYR A 505 26.61 -31.07 -23.22
N SER A 506 25.35 -31.04 -23.61
CA SER A 506 24.17 -31.12 -22.72
C SER A 506 23.31 -32.30 -23.18
N VAL A 507 23.69 -33.56 -22.82
CA VAL A 507 23.02 -34.77 -23.30
C VAL A 507 22.54 -35.64 -22.15
N SER A 508 21.39 -36.30 -22.33
CA SER A 508 20.85 -37.27 -21.40
C SER A 508 21.76 -38.54 -21.37
N GLY A 509 21.85 -39.18 -20.21
CA GLY A 509 22.69 -40.35 -20.02
C GLY A 509 24.18 -40.06 -19.97
N GLY A 510 24.60 -38.84 -20.21
CA GLY A 510 25.99 -38.38 -20.11
C GLY A 510 26.49 -38.29 -18.67
N TYR A 511 27.81 -38.27 -18.52
CA TYR A 511 28.44 -38.02 -17.22
C TYR A 511 28.97 -36.57 -17.16
N ARG A 512 28.79 -35.94 -16.00
CA ARG A 512 29.28 -34.56 -15.81
C ARG A 512 30.78 -34.45 -16.04
N VAL A 513 31.20 -33.36 -16.67
CA VAL A 513 32.61 -32.97 -16.81
C VAL A 513 33.01 -32.11 -15.62
N THR A 514 34.10 -32.51 -14.92
CA THR A 514 34.65 -31.75 -13.78
C THR A 514 36.20 -31.80 -13.84
N GLY A 515 36.86 -31.13 -12.90
CA GLY A 515 38.33 -31.12 -12.88
C GLY A 515 38.95 -30.32 -13.99
N VAL A 516 38.26 -29.37 -14.54
CA VAL A 516 38.64 -28.50 -15.66
C VAL A 516 38.63 -27.04 -15.20
N SER A 517 39.65 -26.27 -15.55
CA SER A 517 39.71 -24.86 -15.19
C SER A 517 38.66 -24.02 -15.94
N ASN A 518 38.34 -22.85 -15.40
CA ASN A 518 37.41 -21.92 -16.04
C ASN A 518 37.78 -21.63 -17.49
N THR A 519 39.06 -21.30 -17.76
CA THR A 519 39.56 -21.04 -19.10
C THR A 519 39.34 -22.21 -20.05
N ASN A 520 39.62 -23.44 -19.57
CA ASN A 520 39.46 -24.62 -20.39
C ASN A 520 37.99 -25.01 -20.61
N PHE A 521 37.07 -24.76 -19.64
CA PHE A 521 35.64 -24.93 -19.87
C PHE A 521 35.13 -24.00 -20.99
N LYS A 522 35.55 -22.72 -20.99
CA LYS A 522 35.23 -21.77 -22.06
C LYS A 522 35.74 -22.27 -23.43
N ALA A 523 36.98 -22.78 -23.48
CA ALA A 523 37.54 -23.36 -24.70
C ALA A 523 36.80 -24.60 -25.19
N LYS A 524 36.40 -25.52 -24.27
CA LYS A 524 35.65 -26.73 -24.59
C LYS A 524 34.23 -26.43 -25.09
N ALA A 525 33.59 -25.39 -24.58
CA ALA A 525 32.32 -24.92 -25.11
C ALA A 525 32.48 -24.30 -26.50
N ALA A 526 33.44 -23.40 -26.67
CA ALA A 526 33.73 -22.76 -27.96
C ALA A 526 34.15 -23.75 -29.05
N ALA A 527 34.78 -24.87 -28.68
CA ALA A 527 35.14 -25.95 -29.63
C ALA A 527 33.89 -26.64 -30.23
N ARG A 528 32.67 -26.40 -29.71
CA ARG A 528 31.41 -26.84 -30.31
C ARG A 528 31.03 -26.05 -31.57
N GLY A 529 31.59 -24.89 -31.76
CA GLY A 529 31.28 -23.94 -32.82
C GLY A 529 30.83 -22.58 -32.33
N ASP A 530 30.66 -21.68 -33.29
CA ASP A 530 30.23 -20.33 -32.98
C ASP A 530 28.88 -20.32 -32.26
N GLY A 531 28.71 -19.39 -31.29
CA GLY A 531 27.55 -19.24 -30.46
C GLY A 531 27.57 -20.12 -29.19
N PHE A 532 28.33 -21.23 -29.19
CA PHE A 532 28.46 -22.03 -27.99
C PHE A 532 29.41 -21.39 -26.97
N GLN A 533 28.99 -21.44 -25.73
CA GLN A 533 29.69 -20.88 -24.58
C GLN A 533 29.32 -21.67 -23.33
N ILE A 534 29.89 -21.35 -22.18
CA ILE A 534 29.34 -21.78 -20.88
C ILE A 534 28.31 -20.74 -20.40
N ILE A 535 27.51 -21.07 -19.36
CA ILE A 535 26.60 -20.13 -18.75
C ILE A 535 27.29 -18.81 -18.42
N ASP A 536 26.72 -17.67 -18.82
CA ASP A 536 27.23 -16.35 -18.48
C ASP A 536 26.48 -15.72 -17.31
N TYR A 537 26.99 -14.59 -16.81
CA TYR A 537 26.41 -13.90 -15.66
C TYR A 537 24.97 -13.41 -15.94
N GLU A 538 24.68 -12.94 -17.14
CA GLU A 538 23.31 -12.47 -17.49
C GLU A 538 22.31 -13.63 -17.48
N MET A 539 22.72 -14.83 -17.91
CA MET A 539 21.91 -16.05 -17.78
C MET A 539 21.70 -16.45 -16.31
N HIS A 540 22.78 -16.42 -15.51
CA HIS A 540 22.69 -16.69 -14.06
C HIS A 540 21.72 -15.72 -13.37
N LYS A 541 21.86 -14.42 -13.63
CA LYS A 541 20.98 -13.38 -13.12
C LYS A 541 19.52 -13.62 -13.53
N THR A 542 19.29 -13.94 -14.80
CA THR A 542 17.94 -14.26 -15.31
C THR A 542 17.32 -15.44 -14.56
N ILE A 543 18.05 -16.53 -14.37
CA ILE A 543 17.56 -17.71 -13.63
C ILE A 543 17.15 -17.33 -12.20
N ALA A 544 17.98 -16.54 -11.50
CA ALA A 544 17.70 -16.14 -10.12
C ALA A 544 16.45 -15.23 -10.05
N ASN A 545 16.37 -14.24 -10.92
CA ASN A 545 15.21 -13.33 -10.96
C ASN A 545 13.91 -14.05 -11.35
N LEU A 546 13.98 -15.02 -12.26
CA LEU A 546 12.83 -15.85 -12.63
C LEU A 546 12.41 -16.80 -11.49
N PHE A 547 13.36 -17.25 -10.67
CA PHE A 547 13.03 -17.99 -9.47
C PHE A 547 12.22 -17.13 -8.50
N TYR A 548 12.70 -15.92 -8.21
CA TYR A 548 12.01 -14.97 -7.34
C TYR A 548 10.62 -14.61 -7.88
N LEU A 549 10.53 -14.37 -9.17
CA LEU A 549 9.25 -14.10 -9.85
C LEU A 549 8.27 -15.28 -9.70
N LYS A 550 8.71 -16.49 -10.01
CA LYS A 550 7.83 -17.67 -10.05
C LYS A 550 7.34 -18.09 -8.67
N TYR A 551 8.22 -18.06 -7.66
CA TYR A 551 7.92 -18.61 -6.35
C TYR A 551 7.59 -17.62 -5.27
N LYS A 552 7.81 -16.32 -5.49
CA LYS A 552 7.70 -15.27 -4.48
C LYS A 552 8.43 -15.65 -3.18
N ASN A 553 9.64 -16.14 -3.33
CA ASN A 553 10.43 -16.65 -2.23
C ASN A 553 11.92 -16.59 -2.60
N THR A 554 12.77 -16.35 -1.63
CA THR A 554 14.22 -16.28 -1.85
C THR A 554 14.95 -17.57 -1.46
N ASN A 555 14.30 -18.48 -0.72
CA ASN A 555 14.86 -19.77 -0.35
C ASN A 555 14.60 -20.85 -1.41
N ALA A 556 15.56 -21.04 -2.31
CA ALA A 556 15.46 -21.98 -3.41
C ALA A 556 15.34 -23.44 -2.92
N GLN A 557 16.04 -23.79 -1.88
CA GLN A 557 16.04 -25.14 -1.34
C GLN A 557 14.68 -25.50 -0.69
N ALA A 558 14.07 -24.56 0.03
CA ALA A 558 12.76 -24.79 0.64
C ALA A 558 11.65 -24.99 -0.40
N LYS A 559 11.76 -24.33 -1.57
CA LYS A 559 10.74 -24.41 -2.63
C LYS A 559 10.93 -25.58 -3.58
N CYS A 560 12.16 -25.92 -3.96
CA CYS A 560 12.44 -26.88 -5.00
C CYS A 560 13.36 -28.04 -4.54
N GLY A 561 13.80 -28.01 -3.28
CA GLY A 561 14.76 -29.00 -2.77
C GLY A 561 16.21 -28.55 -2.85
N ALA A 562 17.04 -29.21 -2.05
CA ALA A 562 18.46 -28.83 -1.89
C ALA A 562 19.35 -29.19 -3.11
N GLY A 563 18.86 -30.03 -4.01
CA GLY A 563 19.66 -30.58 -5.08
C GLY A 563 20.53 -31.79 -4.65
N PRO A 564 21.15 -32.51 -5.58
CA PRO A 564 21.94 -33.67 -5.28
C PRO A 564 23.27 -33.30 -4.62
N HIS A 565 23.69 -34.14 -3.67
CA HIS A 565 24.94 -33.99 -2.90
C HIS A 565 26.07 -34.79 -3.52
N ILE A 566 27.19 -34.14 -3.81
CA ILE A 566 28.34 -34.82 -4.41
C ILE A 566 29.06 -35.75 -3.43
N TRP A 567 29.01 -35.47 -2.13
CA TRP A 567 29.77 -36.23 -1.12
C TRP A 567 29.39 -37.70 -1.01
N SER A 568 28.13 -38.04 -1.26
CA SER A 568 27.66 -39.44 -1.21
C SER A 568 28.15 -40.28 -2.38
N GLY A 569 28.65 -39.67 -3.45
CA GLY A 569 29.19 -40.32 -4.64
C GLY A 569 30.71 -40.29 -4.77
N ARG A 570 31.41 -39.90 -3.72
CA ARG A 570 32.87 -39.67 -3.75
C ARG A 570 33.71 -40.89 -4.13
N THR A 571 33.21 -42.10 -3.84
CA THR A 571 33.90 -43.36 -4.15
C THR A 571 33.54 -43.97 -5.49
N ASN A 572 32.42 -43.52 -6.09
CA ASN A 572 31.97 -44.05 -7.38
C ASN A 572 31.23 -42.95 -8.13
N GLY A 573 31.97 -42.01 -8.71
CA GLY A 573 31.42 -40.97 -9.59
C GLY A 573 30.65 -41.49 -10.79
N SER A 574 30.40 -42.80 -10.81
CA SER A 574 29.87 -43.52 -11.95
C SER A 574 28.36 -43.70 -11.98
N THR A 575 27.62 -43.34 -10.93
CA THR A 575 26.26 -43.85 -10.86
C THR A 575 25.16 -42.82 -11.13
N ASN A 576 25.47 -41.54 -11.19
CA ASN A 576 24.45 -40.52 -11.49
C ASN A 576 24.67 -39.95 -12.88
N ALA A 577 24.25 -40.72 -13.89
CA ALA A 577 24.10 -40.16 -15.25
C ALA A 577 23.10 -39.01 -15.22
N LEU A 578 23.33 -38.01 -16.05
CA LEU A 578 22.38 -36.93 -16.30
C LEU A 578 21.11 -37.49 -17.01
N GLY A 579 20.01 -36.77 -16.98
CA GLY A 579 18.77 -37.26 -17.58
C GLY A 579 17.73 -37.76 -16.58
N MET A 580 17.96 -37.51 -15.30
CA MET A 580 17.04 -37.92 -14.23
C MET A 580 15.68 -37.20 -14.31
N THR A 581 15.59 -36.13 -15.05
CA THR A 581 14.37 -35.31 -15.22
C THR A 581 13.74 -35.45 -16.62
N ASP A 582 14.18 -36.41 -17.43
CA ASP A 582 13.71 -36.56 -18.82
C ASP A 582 12.22 -36.79 -18.95
N THR A 583 11.64 -37.59 -18.03
CA THR A 583 10.18 -37.88 -18.00
C THR A 583 9.36 -36.82 -17.28
N THR A 584 10.00 -35.77 -16.78
CA THR A 584 9.34 -34.66 -16.07
C THR A 584 9.81 -33.33 -16.58
N ALA A 585 9.84 -33.19 -17.89
CA ALA A 585 10.42 -32.05 -18.58
C ALA A 585 9.59 -30.77 -18.57
N ASP A 586 8.44 -30.76 -17.89
CA ASP A 586 7.62 -29.54 -17.80
C ASP A 586 8.41 -28.40 -17.14
N ALA A 587 8.65 -27.34 -17.93
CA ALA A 587 9.31 -26.14 -17.44
C ALA A 587 8.50 -25.37 -16.39
N SER A 588 7.20 -25.66 -16.25
CA SER A 588 6.34 -25.10 -15.22
C SER A 588 6.41 -25.88 -13.90
N SER A 589 6.83 -27.14 -13.94
CA SER A 589 6.99 -27.95 -12.74
C SER A 589 8.37 -27.73 -12.11
N ALA A 590 8.40 -27.37 -10.88
CA ALA A 590 9.61 -27.31 -10.08
C ALA A 590 9.39 -28.16 -8.84
N GLY A 591 10.38 -28.94 -8.52
CA GLY A 591 10.33 -29.79 -7.34
C GLY A 591 11.47 -30.80 -7.32
N PRO A 592 11.73 -31.39 -6.16
CA PRO A 592 12.73 -32.44 -6.05
C PRO A 592 12.23 -33.69 -6.78
N ILE A 593 13.10 -34.28 -7.58
CA ILE A 593 12.87 -35.58 -8.18
C ILE A 593 13.80 -36.56 -7.48
N ASN A 594 13.22 -37.48 -6.73
CA ASN A 594 13.97 -38.53 -6.04
C ASN A 594 14.39 -39.62 -7.02
N ASN A 595 15.68 -39.86 -7.13
CA ASN A 595 16.19 -41.03 -7.79
C ASN A 595 16.17 -42.21 -6.82
N SER A 596 15.30 -43.19 -7.08
CA SER A 596 15.14 -44.40 -6.25
C SER A 596 16.40 -45.24 -6.10
N ASN A 597 17.35 -45.09 -7.03
CA ASN A 597 18.56 -45.90 -7.04
C ASN A 597 19.73 -45.32 -6.22
N THR A 598 19.70 -44.02 -5.93
CA THR A 598 20.85 -43.32 -5.31
C THR A 598 20.46 -42.47 -4.09
N GLY A 599 19.17 -42.28 -3.83
CA GLY A 599 18.69 -41.33 -2.81
C GLY A 599 18.98 -39.86 -3.14
N ALA A 600 19.53 -39.59 -4.33
CA ALA A 600 19.79 -38.22 -4.77
C ALA A 600 18.51 -37.51 -5.22
N THR A 601 18.39 -36.26 -4.86
CA THR A 601 17.26 -35.39 -5.27
C THR A 601 17.75 -34.41 -6.33
N PHE A 602 17.17 -34.46 -7.51
CA PHE A 602 17.46 -33.49 -8.58
C PHE A 602 16.40 -32.40 -8.59
N VAL A 603 16.86 -31.19 -8.75
CA VAL A 603 15.99 -30.01 -8.91
C VAL A 603 15.65 -29.87 -10.39
N ASN A 604 14.39 -29.78 -10.72
CA ASN A 604 13.92 -29.34 -12.04
C ASN A 604 13.32 -27.92 -11.89
N PHE A 605 14.05 -26.92 -12.36
CA PHE A 605 13.58 -25.54 -12.34
C PHE A 605 13.56 -24.99 -13.75
N LEU A 606 12.39 -24.62 -14.25
CA LEU A 606 12.19 -24.12 -15.63
C LEU A 606 12.82 -25.06 -16.69
N GLY A 607 12.71 -26.36 -16.48
CA GLY A 607 13.30 -27.36 -17.37
C GLY A 607 14.78 -27.65 -17.14
N LEU A 608 15.48 -26.91 -16.29
CA LEU A 608 16.90 -27.13 -15.96
C LEU A 608 17.02 -28.25 -14.92
N GLU A 609 17.67 -29.34 -15.28
CA GLU A 609 18.06 -30.39 -14.34
C GLU A 609 19.24 -29.93 -13.49
N GLY A 610 19.08 -30.05 -12.16
CA GLY A 610 20.13 -29.63 -11.24
C GLY A 610 20.47 -28.14 -11.40
N ALA A 611 19.45 -27.27 -11.40
CA ALA A 611 19.68 -25.82 -11.50
C ALA A 611 20.59 -25.29 -10.37
N TRP A 612 20.64 -26.01 -9.24
CA TRP A 612 21.63 -25.93 -8.17
C TRP A 612 21.92 -27.33 -7.60
N GLY A 613 23.03 -27.44 -6.83
CA GLY A 613 23.54 -28.73 -6.37
C GLY A 613 24.36 -29.48 -7.43
N TYR A 614 24.89 -30.61 -7.08
CA TYR A 614 25.65 -31.56 -7.87
C TYR A 614 27.10 -31.16 -8.19
N VAL A 615 27.33 -30.03 -8.83
CA VAL A 615 28.63 -29.38 -9.02
C VAL A 615 28.45 -27.86 -9.13
N TYR A 616 29.46 -27.11 -8.74
CA TYR A 616 29.58 -25.71 -9.12
C TYR A 616 29.59 -25.58 -10.65
N GLU A 617 29.02 -24.51 -11.16
CA GLU A 617 29.09 -24.17 -12.57
C GLU A 617 29.99 -22.95 -12.77
N ASN A 618 31.05 -23.09 -13.54
CA ASN A 618 31.82 -21.95 -14.00
C ASN A 618 30.93 -20.98 -14.78
N VAL A 619 31.08 -19.70 -14.50
CA VAL A 619 30.34 -18.62 -15.15
C VAL A 619 31.31 -17.78 -15.97
N GLU A 620 30.91 -17.39 -17.20
CA GLU A 620 31.64 -16.41 -18.01
C GLU A 620 30.88 -15.08 -18.11
N GLY A 621 31.36 -14.16 -18.93
CA GLY A 621 30.72 -12.86 -19.13
C GLY A 621 30.95 -11.88 -17.98
N LEU A 622 31.95 -12.13 -17.14
CA LEU A 622 32.41 -11.16 -16.14
C LEU A 622 33.89 -11.36 -15.82
N GLU A 623 34.51 -10.30 -15.33
CA GLU A 623 35.84 -10.28 -14.72
C GLU A 623 35.72 -9.73 -13.31
N ILE A 624 36.33 -10.40 -12.33
CA ILE A 624 36.33 -9.99 -10.95
C ILE A 624 37.74 -9.60 -10.56
N GLU A 625 37.91 -8.35 -10.13
CA GLU A 625 39.17 -7.82 -9.62
C GLU A 625 38.89 -7.09 -8.30
N ASP A 626 39.51 -7.51 -7.22
CA ASP A 626 39.28 -6.94 -5.87
C ASP A 626 37.78 -6.80 -5.52
N ARG A 627 36.99 -7.84 -5.85
CA ARG A 627 35.53 -7.88 -5.63
C ARG A 627 34.71 -6.88 -6.49
N LEU A 628 35.34 -6.15 -7.37
CA LEU A 628 34.64 -5.40 -8.40
C LEU A 628 34.30 -6.33 -9.56
N TRP A 629 33.01 -6.54 -9.78
CA TRP A 629 32.51 -7.38 -10.87
C TRP A 629 32.28 -6.53 -12.10
N ASN A 630 33.13 -6.68 -13.11
CA ASN A 630 33.00 -6.07 -14.43
C ASN A 630 32.21 -7.02 -15.34
N ILE A 631 30.94 -6.76 -15.47
CA ILE A 631 29.94 -7.63 -16.09
C ILE A 631 29.77 -7.23 -17.54
N THR A 632 30.02 -8.17 -18.44
CA THR A 632 29.79 -7.98 -19.87
C THR A 632 28.31 -8.06 -20.21
N ILE A 633 27.80 -7.06 -20.90
CA ILE A 633 26.43 -7.01 -21.39
C ILE A 633 26.41 -7.61 -22.80
N PRO A 634 25.60 -8.65 -23.08
CA PRO A 634 25.48 -9.21 -24.41
C PRO A 634 24.76 -8.23 -25.36
N SER A 635 25.03 -8.32 -26.65
CA SER A 635 24.16 -7.78 -27.69
C SER A 635 23.00 -8.73 -27.97
N LYS A 636 22.18 -8.44 -28.98
CA LYS A 636 21.05 -9.30 -29.32
C LYS A 636 21.44 -10.75 -29.61
N TYR A 637 22.55 -10.92 -30.34
CA TYR A 637 22.95 -12.23 -30.83
C TYR A 637 24.34 -12.69 -30.37
N LYS A 638 25.09 -11.86 -29.66
CA LYS A 638 26.47 -12.16 -29.25
C LYS A 638 26.61 -12.02 -27.73
N LYS A 639 27.55 -12.78 -27.19
CA LYS A 639 27.86 -12.74 -25.75
C LYS A 639 28.46 -11.43 -25.25
N ASN A 640 28.82 -10.52 -26.17
CA ASN A 640 29.37 -9.20 -25.92
C ASN A 640 28.76 -8.19 -26.89
N GLY A 641 29.07 -6.91 -26.72
CA GLY A 641 28.62 -5.86 -27.64
C GLY A 641 27.63 -4.88 -27.02
N GLY A 642 26.99 -5.22 -25.92
CA GLY A 642 26.12 -4.31 -25.12
C GLY A 642 26.88 -3.44 -24.12
N GLY A 643 28.22 -3.58 -24.04
CA GLY A 643 29.06 -2.83 -23.12
C GLY A 643 29.46 -3.61 -21.88
N VAL A 644 29.96 -2.90 -20.87
CA VAL A 644 30.36 -3.45 -19.57
C VAL A 644 29.79 -2.55 -18.46
N ARG A 645 29.29 -3.17 -17.39
CA ARG A 645 28.96 -2.46 -16.16
C ARG A 645 29.75 -3.02 -15.00
N SER A 646 29.99 -2.20 -13.98
CA SER A 646 30.76 -2.58 -12.82
C SER A 646 29.88 -2.55 -11.57
N VAL A 647 29.97 -3.60 -10.75
CA VAL A 647 29.22 -3.73 -9.50
C VAL A 647 30.17 -4.16 -8.40
N GLN A 648 30.20 -3.40 -7.29
CA GLN A 648 31.02 -3.74 -6.12
C GLN A 648 30.30 -4.81 -5.29
N ALA A 649 30.95 -5.96 -5.11
CA ALA A 649 30.47 -7.01 -4.23
C ALA A 649 30.90 -6.80 -2.77
N GLY A 650 30.26 -7.51 -1.86
CA GLY A 650 30.61 -7.53 -0.44
C GLY A 650 31.97 -8.18 -0.17
N THR A 651 32.57 -7.84 0.97
CA THR A 651 33.93 -8.27 1.33
C THR A 651 33.99 -9.49 2.24
N SER A 652 32.87 -9.96 2.74
CA SER A 652 32.78 -11.04 3.72
C SER A 652 32.04 -12.25 3.15
N ASP A 653 32.45 -13.44 3.57
CA ASP A 653 31.74 -14.68 3.32
C ASP A 653 30.52 -14.80 4.25
N GLY A 654 29.48 -15.44 3.79
CA GLY A 654 28.28 -15.69 4.59
C GLY A 654 27.00 -15.85 3.79
N TRP A 655 25.90 -16.08 4.50
CA TRP A 655 24.57 -16.11 3.90
C TRP A 655 24.13 -14.71 3.49
N ILE A 656 23.71 -14.57 2.26
CA ILE A 656 23.39 -13.31 1.59
C ILE A 656 22.18 -12.64 2.26
N THR A 657 22.34 -11.38 2.65
CA THR A 657 21.24 -10.55 3.16
C THR A 657 20.84 -9.45 2.17
N LYS A 658 21.77 -9.05 1.28
CA LYS A 658 21.53 -8.02 0.29
C LYS A 658 22.18 -8.36 -1.05
N LEU A 659 21.47 -8.04 -2.12
CA LEU A 659 21.96 -8.04 -3.50
C LEU A 659 22.01 -6.60 -4.03
N ALA A 660 22.93 -6.35 -4.95
CA ALA A 660 22.98 -5.10 -5.73
C ALA A 660 21.94 -5.16 -6.86
N VAL A 661 20.65 -5.04 -6.53
CA VAL A 661 19.58 -5.14 -7.53
C VAL A 661 19.78 -4.10 -8.64
N GLY A 662 19.78 -2.80 -8.30
CA GLY A 662 19.97 -1.74 -9.28
C GLY A 662 18.98 -1.81 -10.46
N GLU A 663 19.18 -0.94 -11.44
CA GLU A 663 18.36 -0.93 -12.66
C GLU A 663 18.53 -2.20 -13.51
N TYR A 664 19.66 -2.91 -13.36
CA TYR A 664 19.95 -4.17 -14.05
C TYR A 664 19.45 -5.43 -13.32
N MET A 665 18.78 -5.27 -12.19
CA MET A 665 18.30 -6.39 -11.35
C MET A 665 19.42 -7.40 -11.06
N ASP A 666 20.59 -6.90 -10.69
CA ASP A 666 21.78 -7.71 -10.44
C ASP A 666 21.62 -8.60 -9.18
N VAL A 667 22.27 -9.75 -9.23
CA VAL A 667 22.30 -10.72 -8.11
C VAL A 667 23.68 -10.80 -7.48
N VAL A 668 24.42 -9.67 -7.48
CA VAL A 668 25.73 -9.55 -6.85
C VAL A 668 25.54 -9.38 -5.33
N PRO A 669 26.10 -10.27 -4.50
CA PRO A 669 25.99 -10.14 -3.04
C PRO A 669 26.75 -8.91 -2.55
N THR A 670 26.07 -8.08 -1.75
CA THR A 670 26.67 -6.85 -1.17
C THR A 670 26.77 -6.88 0.35
N ALA A 671 25.92 -7.70 1.00
CA ALA A 671 25.98 -7.90 2.45
C ALA A 671 25.63 -9.35 2.81
N VAL A 672 26.23 -9.82 3.88
CA VAL A 672 26.07 -11.16 4.44
C VAL A 672 25.94 -11.04 5.95
N SER A 673 24.99 -11.72 6.53
CA SER A 673 24.78 -11.91 7.98
C SER A 673 23.50 -12.67 8.25
N GLY A 674 22.97 -13.33 7.22
CA GLY A 674 21.76 -14.17 7.30
C GLY A 674 22.03 -15.56 7.83
N SER A 675 21.19 -16.48 7.43
CA SER A 675 21.30 -17.92 7.67
C SER A 675 20.70 -18.69 6.48
N ASP A 676 20.79 -19.99 6.53
CA ASP A 676 20.16 -20.91 5.56
C ASP A 676 18.62 -20.84 5.51
N THR A 677 18.02 -20.11 6.44
CA THR A 677 16.55 -19.94 6.56
C THR A 677 16.10 -18.50 6.54
N THR A 678 17.03 -17.54 6.40
CA THR A 678 16.72 -16.11 6.40
C THR A 678 17.26 -15.42 5.17
N TYR A 679 16.62 -14.31 4.77
CA TYR A 679 16.95 -13.50 3.60
C TYR A 679 17.00 -14.37 2.33
N PHE A 680 18.12 -14.34 1.57
CA PHE A 680 18.25 -15.11 0.34
C PHE A 680 18.54 -16.61 0.59
N SER A 681 18.91 -16.98 1.83
CA SER A 681 19.21 -18.36 2.25
C SER A 681 20.30 -19.06 1.42
N ASP A 682 21.05 -18.32 0.66
CA ASP A 682 22.13 -18.74 -0.20
C ASP A 682 23.47 -18.17 0.30
N TYR A 683 24.55 -18.89 0.09
CA TYR A 683 25.86 -18.53 0.61
C TYR A 683 26.75 -17.85 -0.46
N TYR A 684 27.54 -16.90 -0.04
CA TYR A 684 28.53 -16.18 -0.82
C TYR A 684 29.91 -16.39 -0.25
N TRP A 685 30.86 -16.76 -1.13
CA TRP A 685 32.31 -16.76 -0.85
C TRP A 685 33.00 -15.69 -1.66
N SER A 686 33.94 -15.00 -1.04
CA SER A 686 34.62 -13.84 -1.59
C SER A 686 36.12 -13.88 -1.33
N ASN A 687 36.91 -13.38 -2.26
CA ASN A 687 38.32 -13.13 -2.04
C ASN A 687 38.76 -11.88 -2.82
N SER A 688 39.91 -11.30 -2.42
CA SER A 688 40.57 -10.23 -3.17
C SER A 688 41.28 -10.79 -4.40
N ASP A 689 41.93 -9.91 -5.12
CA ASP A 689 42.65 -10.18 -6.39
C ASP A 689 41.69 -10.65 -7.51
N SER A 690 42.30 -11.08 -8.60
CA SER A 690 41.57 -11.58 -9.77
C SER A 690 40.95 -12.95 -9.53
N ARG A 691 39.63 -13.03 -9.69
CA ARG A 691 38.83 -14.22 -9.40
C ARG A 691 37.87 -14.57 -10.55
N VAL A 692 37.41 -15.81 -10.54
CA VAL A 692 36.30 -16.27 -11.37
C VAL A 692 35.06 -16.50 -10.56
N LEU A 693 33.90 -16.48 -11.19
CA LEU A 693 32.65 -16.83 -10.57
C LEU A 693 32.29 -18.28 -10.83
N VAL A 694 31.92 -18.99 -9.79
CA VAL A 694 31.19 -20.25 -9.89
C VAL A 694 29.87 -20.13 -9.11
N ARG A 695 28.81 -20.75 -9.64
CA ARG A 695 27.46 -20.68 -9.09
C ARG A 695 26.95 -22.07 -8.67
N SER A 696 25.79 -22.11 -8.00
CA SER A 696 25.00 -23.33 -7.87
C SER A 696 25.37 -24.27 -6.71
N HIS A 697 26.51 -24.11 -6.08
CA HIS A 697 27.06 -25.04 -5.07
C HIS A 697 27.18 -26.50 -5.53
N HIS A 698 28.11 -27.25 -4.97
CA HIS A 698 28.35 -28.65 -5.32
C HIS A 698 27.70 -29.63 -4.34
N ASP A 699 27.29 -29.13 -3.20
CA ASP A 699 26.78 -29.91 -2.08
C ASP A 699 25.33 -29.49 -1.82
N ALA A 700 24.48 -30.49 -1.60
CA ALA A 700 23.07 -30.27 -1.21
C ALA A 700 22.91 -29.75 0.23
N GLY A 701 23.99 -29.27 0.84
CA GLY A 701 23.94 -28.61 2.15
C GLY A 701 23.20 -27.28 2.13
N SER A 702 23.12 -26.66 3.29
CA SER A 702 22.37 -25.39 3.49
C SER A 702 22.89 -24.20 2.68
N ASN A 703 24.08 -24.31 2.09
CA ASN A 703 24.74 -23.18 1.40
C ASN A 703 24.28 -22.95 -0.04
N GLY A 704 23.70 -23.98 -0.68
CA GLY A 704 23.36 -23.92 -2.09
C GLY A 704 22.02 -23.32 -2.39
N GLY A 705 21.86 -22.81 -3.62
CA GLY A 705 20.59 -22.30 -4.13
C GLY A 705 20.79 -21.45 -5.39
N VAL A 706 19.77 -20.71 -5.76
CA VAL A 706 19.71 -20.00 -7.05
C VAL A 706 20.66 -18.80 -7.12
N ALA A 707 20.87 -18.11 -6.01
CA ALA A 707 21.81 -16.98 -5.89
C ALA A 707 23.15 -17.36 -5.24
N CYS A 708 23.33 -18.62 -4.89
CA CYS A 708 24.60 -19.10 -4.31
C CYS A 708 25.73 -18.92 -5.31
N VAL A 709 26.79 -18.21 -4.92
CA VAL A 709 27.96 -17.96 -5.73
C VAL A 709 29.25 -17.99 -4.92
N ASN A 710 30.31 -18.49 -5.57
CA ASN A 710 31.64 -18.44 -5.04
C ASN A 710 32.54 -17.62 -5.99
N ALA A 711 33.08 -16.53 -5.51
CA ALA A 711 33.99 -15.61 -6.16
C ALA A 711 35.38 -15.64 -5.47
N SER A 712 35.79 -16.77 -4.91
CA SER A 712 37.08 -16.93 -4.24
C SER A 712 38.10 -17.72 -5.06
N ASP A 713 37.64 -18.45 -6.09
CA ASP A 713 38.52 -19.29 -6.90
C ASP A 713 39.28 -18.51 -7.99
N VAL A 714 40.48 -18.95 -8.30
CA VAL A 714 41.25 -18.45 -9.43
C VAL A 714 40.90 -19.17 -10.73
N ALA A 715 41.14 -18.54 -11.90
CA ALA A 715 40.76 -19.09 -13.20
C ALA A 715 41.42 -20.44 -13.52
N SER A 716 42.54 -20.75 -12.91
CA SER A 716 43.26 -22.04 -13.05
C SER A 716 42.77 -23.15 -12.13
N TYR A 717 41.83 -22.90 -11.21
CA TYR A 717 41.34 -23.93 -10.30
C TYR A 717 40.65 -25.07 -11.06
N THR A 718 40.99 -26.33 -10.69
CA THR A 718 40.53 -27.55 -11.36
C THR A 718 39.93 -28.57 -10.41
N GLY A 719 39.13 -28.10 -9.44
CA GLY A 719 38.49 -28.97 -8.46
C GLY A 719 37.47 -29.93 -9.07
N TYR A 720 37.40 -31.16 -8.56
CA TYR A 720 36.41 -32.18 -8.96
C TYR A 720 34.95 -31.76 -8.65
N ILE A 721 34.80 -30.77 -7.82
CA ILE A 721 33.50 -30.20 -7.46
C ILE A 721 33.03 -29.11 -8.42
N VAL A 722 33.88 -28.70 -9.36
CA VAL A 722 33.62 -27.61 -10.29
C VAL A 722 33.43 -28.17 -11.70
N GLY A 723 32.29 -27.86 -12.27
CA GLY A 723 31.86 -28.16 -13.63
C GLY A 723 31.50 -26.92 -14.40
N ALA A 724 30.59 -27.06 -15.36
CA ALA A 724 30.01 -25.98 -16.13
C ALA A 724 28.63 -26.37 -16.62
N ARG A 725 27.97 -25.47 -17.33
CA ARG A 725 26.73 -25.72 -18.09
C ARG A 725 26.90 -25.14 -19.48
N LEU A 726 26.61 -25.92 -20.53
CA LEU A 726 26.66 -25.47 -21.91
C LEU A 726 25.56 -24.44 -22.15
N ALA A 727 25.86 -23.42 -22.94
CA ALA A 727 24.93 -22.40 -23.36
C ALA A 727 25.14 -22.02 -24.83
N PHE A 728 24.17 -21.37 -25.44
CA PHE A 728 24.25 -20.86 -26.80
C PHE A 728 23.63 -19.44 -26.86
N ARG A 729 24.37 -18.54 -27.54
CA ARG A 729 23.90 -17.23 -27.97
C ARG A 729 24.03 -17.11 -29.46
N GLY A 730 22.98 -16.61 -30.08
CA GLY A 730 22.86 -16.48 -31.51
C GLY A 730 21.42 -16.32 -31.92
N LYS A 731 21.15 -16.41 -33.21
CA LYS A 731 19.77 -16.52 -33.67
C LYS A 731 19.21 -17.91 -33.33
N ILE A 732 17.95 -17.97 -33.00
CA ILE A 732 17.25 -19.21 -32.59
C ILE A 732 16.06 -19.38 -33.52
N HIS A 733 16.03 -20.50 -34.26
CA HIS A 733 15.00 -20.81 -35.26
C HIS A 733 14.27 -22.10 -34.89
N ASP A 734 12.94 -22.00 -34.76
CA ASP A 734 12.07 -23.15 -34.54
C ASP A 734 11.73 -23.83 -35.86
N LEU A 735 12.24 -25.04 -36.04
CA LEU A 735 12.04 -25.81 -37.26
C LEU A 735 10.60 -26.32 -37.44
N ASP A 736 9.88 -26.60 -36.36
CA ASP A 736 8.54 -27.11 -36.46
C ASP A 736 7.53 -26.08 -36.91
N ASN A 737 7.70 -24.84 -36.48
CA ASN A 737 6.85 -23.70 -36.85
C ASN A 737 7.48 -22.80 -37.94
N ASN A 738 8.73 -23.04 -38.31
CA ASN A 738 9.49 -22.26 -39.27
C ASN A 738 9.52 -20.75 -38.95
N ILE A 739 9.79 -20.43 -37.67
CA ILE A 739 9.86 -19.04 -37.20
C ILE A 739 11.16 -18.76 -36.42
N ASP A 740 11.60 -17.54 -36.50
CA ASP A 740 12.67 -17.02 -35.66
C ASP A 740 12.10 -16.60 -34.29
N LEU A 741 12.79 -16.96 -33.23
CA LEU A 741 12.32 -16.76 -31.85
C LEU A 741 12.97 -15.52 -31.18
N ASN A 742 13.90 -14.82 -31.90
CA ASN A 742 14.60 -13.62 -31.45
C ASN A 742 15.10 -12.74 -32.62
#